data_5a5ef6821a7b0bbb89a12dd8fa2b6c80
#
_entry.id   5a5ef6821a7b0bbb89a12dd8fa2b6c80
#
_cell.length_a   1.000
_cell.length_b   1.000
_cell.length_c   1.000
_cell.angle_alpha   90.00
_cell.angle_beta   90.00
_cell.angle_gamma   90.00
#
_symmetry.space_group_name_H-M   'P 1'
#
loop_
_entity.id
_entity.type
_entity.pdbx_description
1 polymer ?
#
loop_
_entity_poly.entity_id
_entity_poly.type
_entity_poly.pdbx_seq_one_letter_code
_entity_poly.pdbx_strand_id
1 'polypeptide(L)'
;MTGLTNEQVQERIAEGKVNVNENPNTRTYKQIILENTLTFFNFLNLVLLVLVLFVRSYKNSMFMGIILINTVIGIVQEIRAKKTIDKLAILTESKTVVLREGKKWSISTEKLVIDDLIFLKTGDQVPADVKVLEGAVEVNESLLTGESDNLTKNQGDELFSGSFVTSGEACCQVIHVGKDNYAAQITSEAKEFKRHNSELRNSLNAILKVISIIIVPLGAMLFYKQYFIVGDTLKDSVVNMVAAVLGMIPEGLVLLTSVALTLGSMVLATKKTLVQELYCIETLARVDTLCLDKTGTITEGTMCVEDVQLYTAGQKAGVKAVSLEKTEPQIIDLKAEESATVNTEGEKTILQVADSEVDAKMSQSDDLNKDITEEDKRKLQEINHIMGNLMSVLHDQNATADALREKFSAKSDLKPVHVIPFSSDRKYSGAVFEGKGTYLMGAAQFLFPEENEELLAYCSKYAEAGFRILVLAYSEQETKGTERPAGLEPMGLFLITDVVRAEAPDTLAFFDSQGVDLKVISGDDPVTVSAIAKKAGLKNADHYIDATTITTPDEMQRAVAECSVFGRVTPQQKKQMVQALQAQKHTVAMTGDGVNDVLALKEADCSIAMAAGSDAAKNIANVVLLDSNFGAMPHIVNQGRRVVNNIRSAASMFLIKTIFSVLLALITIFFGDAYPFEPIQMSLISACAVGIPTFLLTQENNYNKIDHTFLRHVFMNAFPAAVTITGCVFTIMLVCQNVYHSNVMLNTACVLVTGWNYMSALRTVYSPLNTYRKVIIYGMQFAFFISAVVLQRL
;
A
#
# COMPACT_ATOMS: atom_id res chain seq x y z
N MET A 1 36.73 1.62 20.55
CA MET A 1 36.34 2.86 19.81
C MET A 1 35.43 3.68 20.71
N THR A 2 35.57 5.00 20.80
CA THR A 2 34.73 5.87 21.69
C THR A 2 33.67 6.65 20.94
N GLY A 3 33.74 6.71 19.60
CA GLY A 3 32.85 7.51 18.77
C GLY A 3 33.00 9.03 18.97
N LEU A 4 32.23 9.85 18.28
CA LEU A 4 32.27 11.30 18.35
C LEU A 4 31.77 11.83 19.72
N THR A 5 32.33 12.96 20.17
CA THR A 5 31.82 13.72 21.31
C THR A 5 30.64 14.61 20.87
N ASN A 6 29.82 15.07 21.83
CA ASN A 6 28.73 15.97 21.55
C ASN A 6 29.19 17.29 20.91
N GLU A 7 30.35 17.81 21.30
CA GLU A 7 30.94 19.02 20.72
C GLU A 7 31.28 18.80 19.24
N GLN A 8 31.94 17.68 18.91
CA GLN A 8 32.28 17.32 17.54
C GLN A 8 31.02 17.14 16.67
N VAL A 9 29.96 16.53 17.22
CA VAL A 9 28.67 16.40 16.52
C VAL A 9 28.09 17.77 16.20
N GLN A 10 28.09 18.72 17.15
CA GLN A 10 27.59 20.07 16.92
C GLN A 10 28.43 20.85 15.89
N GLU A 11 29.74 20.63 15.88
CA GLU A 11 30.64 21.21 14.88
C GLU A 11 30.27 20.69 13.47
N ARG A 12 30.07 19.36 13.31
CA ARG A 12 29.65 18.78 12.03
C ARG A 12 28.29 19.30 11.57
N ILE A 13 27.35 19.48 12.50
CA ILE A 13 26.04 20.07 12.21
C ILE A 13 26.17 21.52 11.73
N ALA A 14 27.04 22.33 12.42
CA ALA A 14 27.28 23.72 12.03
C ALA A 14 27.94 23.84 10.65
N GLU A 15 28.78 22.89 10.27
CA GLU A 15 29.39 22.76 8.94
C GLU A 15 28.41 22.26 7.86
N GLY A 16 27.18 21.88 8.20
CA GLY A 16 26.19 21.31 7.28
C GLY A 16 26.47 19.86 6.87
N LYS A 17 27.38 19.15 7.57
CA LYS A 17 27.76 17.76 7.33
C LYS A 17 26.82 16.79 8.03
N VAL A 18 25.54 16.88 7.70
CA VAL A 18 24.44 16.10 8.28
C VAL A 18 23.72 15.35 7.17
N ASN A 19 23.24 14.15 7.46
CA ASN A 19 22.57 13.27 6.50
C ASN A 19 21.11 13.72 6.23
N VAL A 20 20.92 15.01 5.94
CA VAL A 20 19.61 15.55 5.59
C VAL A 20 19.38 15.40 4.10
N ASN A 21 18.30 14.73 3.72
CA ASN A 21 17.89 14.61 2.33
C ASN A 21 17.15 15.90 1.93
N GLU A 22 17.69 16.68 1.01
CA GLU A 22 17.05 17.91 0.51
C GLU A 22 15.77 17.66 -0.31
N ASN A 23 15.48 16.39 -0.66
CA ASN A 23 14.24 15.97 -1.32
C ASN A 23 13.35 15.22 -0.31
N PRO A 24 12.59 15.93 0.52
CA PRO A 24 11.65 15.26 1.40
C PRO A 24 10.60 14.55 0.55
N ASN A 25 10.31 13.28 0.87
CA ASN A 25 9.25 12.50 0.23
C ASN A 25 7.86 13.18 0.34
N THR A 26 7.73 14.22 1.15
CA THR A 26 6.50 15.00 1.36
C THR A 26 6.69 16.45 0.91
N ARG A 27 5.64 17.01 0.26
CA ARG A 27 5.62 18.42 -0.18
C ARG A 27 5.84 19.38 0.98
N THR A 28 6.61 20.43 0.78
CA THR A 28 6.79 21.49 1.77
C THR A 28 5.55 22.38 1.88
N TYR A 29 5.33 23.04 3.01
CA TYR A 29 4.23 24.01 3.18
C TYR A 29 4.26 25.11 2.10
N LYS A 30 5.44 25.57 1.71
CA LYS A 30 5.62 26.57 0.66
C LYS A 30 5.16 26.03 -0.70
N GLN A 31 5.51 24.78 -1.03
CA GLN A 31 5.05 24.13 -2.26
C GLN A 31 3.54 23.96 -2.27
N ILE A 32 2.93 23.52 -1.17
CA ILE A 32 1.47 23.40 -1.05
C ILE A 32 0.78 24.73 -1.35
N ILE A 33 1.24 25.83 -0.73
CA ILE A 33 0.67 27.15 -0.97
C ILE A 33 0.85 27.58 -2.43
N LEU A 34 2.04 27.39 -2.98
CA LEU A 34 2.36 27.82 -4.34
C LEU A 34 1.57 27.03 -5.39
N GLU A 35 1.50 25.71 -5.26
CA GLU A 35 0.79 24.83 -6.19
C GLU A 35 -0.72 25.07 -6.19
N ASN A 36 -1.31 25.39 -5.03
CA ASN A 36 -2.73 25.74 -4.95
C ASN A 36 -3.04 27.15 -5.41
N THR A 37 -2.08 28.07 -5.36
CA THR A 37 -2.28 29.48 -5.73
C THR A 37 -1.96 29.73 -7.20
N LEU A 38 -0.81 29.25 -7.70
CA LEU A 38 -0.32 29.48 -9.06
C LEU A 38 -0.77 28.39 -10.03
N THR A 39 -2.08 28.20 -10.17
CA THR A 39 -2.64 27.33 -11.20
C THR A 39 -2.97 28.12 -12.46
N PHE A 40 -2.99 27.44 -13.63
CA PHE A 40 -3.42 28.06 -14.89
C PHE A 40 -4.82 28.69 -14.77
N PHE A 41 -5.76 28.00 -14.10
CA PHE A 41 -7.11 28.50 -13.95
C PHE A 41 -7.21 29.70 -13.00
N ASN A 42 -6.42 29.74 -11.92
CA ASN A 42 -6.36 30.91 -11.03
C ASN A 42 -5.77 32.10 -11.74
N PHE A 43 -4.75 31.93 -12.59
CA PHE A 43 -4.20 32.96 -13.44
C PHE A 43 -5.25 33.47 -14.45
N LEU A 44 -5.96 32.57 -15.13
CA LEU A 44 -7.04 32.94 -16.06
C LEU A 44 -8.14 33.70 -15.33
N ASN A 45 -8.57 33.26 -14.17
CA ASN A 45 -9.58 33.95 -13.35
C ASN A 45 -9.11 35.35 -12.92
N LEU A 46 -7.83 35.52 -12.64
CA LEU A 46 -7.26 36.84 -12.34
C LEU A 46 -7.34 37.79 -13.57
N VAL A 47 -7.04 37.27 -14.77
CA VAL A 47 -7.21 38.03 -16.02
C VAL A 47 -8.67 38.41 -16.22
N LEU A 48 -9.61 37.49 -16.04
CA LEU A 48 -11.03 37.74 -16.14
C LEU A 48 -11.50 38.81 -15.12
N LEU A 49 -10.96 38.76 -13.89
CA LEU A 49 -11.25 39.78 -12.88
C LEU A 49 -10.79 41.18 -13.34
N VAL A 50 -9.57 41.27 -13.86
CA VAL A 50 -9.03 42.53 -14.37
C VAL A 50 -9.92 43.08 -15.48
N LEU A 51 -10.38 42.24 -16.40
CA LEU A 51 -11.29 42.64 -17.48
C LEU A 51 -12.64 43.17 -16.95
N VAL A 52 -13.22 42.48 -15.98
CA VAL A 52 -14.52 42.90 -15.35
C VAL A 52 -14.34 44.20 -14.58
N LEU A 53 -13.24 44.42 -13.89
CA LEU A 53 -12.96 45.66 -13.19
C LEU A 53 -12.69 46.84 -14.19
N PHE A 54 -12.00 46.55 -15.29
CA PHE A 54 -11.74 47.53 -16.36
C PHE A 54 -13.04 48.10 -16.95
N VAL A 55 -14.03 47.25 -17.17
CA VAL A 55 -15.34 47.68 -17.66
C VAL A 55 -16.28 48.18 -16.54
N ARG A 56 -15.78 48.35 -15.31
CA ARG A 56 -16.49 48.85 -14.12
C ARG A 56 -17.73 48.04 -13.75
N SER A 57 -17.71 46.73 -13.96
CA SER A 57 -18.84 45.85 -13.63
C SER A 57 -18.60 45.15 -12.27
N TYR A 58 -18.53 45.89 -11.16
CA TYR A 58 -18.13 45.43 -9.85
C TYR A 58 -19.00 44.27 -9.29
N LYS A 59 -20.32 44.27 -9.57
CA LYS A 59 -21.22 43.17 -9.14
C LYS A 59 -20.76 41.82 -9.70
N ASN A 60 -20.19 41.81 -10.88
CA ASN A 60 -19.75 40.61 -11.57
C ASN A 60 -18.33 40.13 -11.13
N SER A 61 -17.65 40.82 -10.21
CA SER A 61 -16.37 40.40 -9.63
C SER A 61 -16.53 39.41 -8.45
N MET A 62 -17.74 39.17 -7.97
CA MET A 62 -18.00 38.29 -6.82
C MET A 62 -17.53 36.84 -7.03
N PHE A 63 -17.40 36.35 -8.26
CA PHE A 63 -16.85 35.04 -8.55
C PHE A 63 -15.44 34.84 -7.92
N MET A 64 -14.64 35.90 -7.86
CA MET A 64 -13.29 35.81 -7.27
C MET A 64 -13.33 35.49 -5.79
N GLY A 65 -14.37 35.89 -5.07
CA GLY A 65 -14.58 35.50 -3.66
C GLY A 65 -14.72 33.99 -3.50
N ILE A 66 -15.45 33.32 -4.39
CA ILE A 66 -15.63 31.86 -4.38
C ILE A 66 -14.28 31.16 -4.65
N ILE A 67 -13.51 31.69 -5.62
CA ILE A 67 -12.19 31.13 -5.98
C ILE A 67 -11.21 31.26 -4.82
N LEU A 68 -11.17 32.41 -4.14
CA LEU A 68 -10.33 32.64 -2.98
C LEU A 68 -10.69 31.68 -1.83
N ILE A 69 -11.99 31.51 -1.55
CA ILE A 69 -12.48 30.58 -0.52
C ILE A 69 -12.06 29.16 -0.88
N ASN A 70 -12.25 28.73 -2.11
CA ASN A 70 -11.85 27.39 -2.57
C ASN A 70 -10.33 27.18 -2.42
N THR A 71 -9.53 28.16 -2.81
CA THR A 71 -8.05 28.09 -2.68
C THR A 71 -7.63 27.98 -1.21
N VAL A 72 -8.23 28.80 -0.34
CA VAL A 72 -7.95 28.75 1.12
C VAL A 72 -8.36 27.40 1.72
N ILE A 73 -9.53 26.87 1.37
CA ILE A 73 -10.00 25.56 1.82
C ILE A 73 -9.00 24.48 1.38
N GLY A 74 -8.53 24.52 0.13
CA GLY A 74 -7.53 23.57 -0.40
C GLY A 74 -6.25 23.60 0.39
N ILE A 75 -5.66 24.78 0.57
CA ILE A 75 -4.42 24.97 1.32
C ILE A 75 -4.56 24.46 2.75
N VAL A 76 -5.64 24.83 3.46
CA VAL A 76 -5.87 24.41 4.85
C VAL A 76 -6.01 22.88 4.96
N GLN A 77 -6.71 22.26 4.02
CA GLN A 77 -6.90 20.82 4.04
C GLN A 77 -5.63 20.05 3.71
N GLU A 78 -4.85 20.46 2.72
CA GLU A 78 -3.56 19.84 2.42
C GLU A 78 -2.56 20.01 3.57
N ILE A 79 -2.55 21.18 4.23
CA ILE A 79 -1.71 21.39 5.42
C ILE A 79 -2.13 20.46 6.58
N ARG A 80 -3.43 20.27 6.81
CA ARG A 80 -3.92 19.34 7.83
C ARG A 80 -3.53 17.90 7.50
N ALA A 81 -3.66 17.50 6.24
CA ALA A 81 -3.24 16.18 5.79
C ALA A 81 -1.76 15.95 6.02
N LYS A 82 -0.93 16.89 5.54
CA LYS A 82 0.51 16.84 5.76
C LYS A 82 0.85 16.66 7.24
N LYS A 83 0.27 17.46 8.11
CA LYS A 83 0.51 17.32 9.57
C LYS A 83 0.14 15.95 10.12
N THR A 84 -0.90 15.31 9.59
CA THR A 84 -1.31 13.97 10.02
C THR A 84 -0.35 12.92 9.50
N ILE A 85 0.04 13.01 8.23
CA ILE A 85 1.01 12.11 7.61
C ILE A 85 2.37 12.25 8.30
N ASP A 86 2.86 13.47 8.51
CA ASP A 86 4.13 13.73 9.19
C ASP A 86 4.18 13.12 10.61
N LYS A 87 3.06 13.18 11.36
CA LYS A 87 2.97 12.54 12.69
C LYS A 87 3.08 11.01 12.63
N LEU A 88 2.53 10.39 11.60
CA LEU A 88 2.60 8.94 11.42
C LEU A 88 3.95 8.51 10.84
N ALA A 89 4.55 9.33 9.98
CA ALA A 89 5.88 9.07 9.42
C ALA A 89 6.96 8.98 10.52
N ILE A 90 6.81 9.74 11.62
CA ILE A 90 7.70 9.62 12.79
C ILE A 90 7.69 8.20 13.38
N LEU A 91 6.59 7.45 13.25
CA LEU A 91 6.49 6.07 13.77
C LEU A 91 7.21 5.05 12.89
N THR A 92 7.43 5.38 11.62
CA THR A 92 8.15 4.55 10.64
C THR A 92 9.53 5.09 10.30
N GLU A 93 9.98 6.14 11.01
CA GLU A 93 11.29 6.75 10.78
C GLU A 93 12.40 5.73 11.00
N SER A 94 13.23 5.53 9.99
CA SER A 94 14.39 4.64 10.07
C SER A 94 15.37 5.17 11.11
N LYS A 95 15.78 4.30 12.01
CA LYS A 95 16.74 4.60 13.09
C LYS A 95 18.00 3.80 12.90
N THR A 96 19.11 4.44 13.14
CA THR A 96 20.44 3.80 13.11
C THR A 96 21.07 3.82 14.48
N VAL A 97 21.74 2.74 14.83
CA VAL A 97 22.50 2.65 16.09
C VAL A 97 23.88 3.28 15.88
N VAL A 98 24.16 4.35 16.60
CA VAL A 98 25.45 5.06 16.57
C VAL A 98 26.20 4.90 17.88
N LEU A 99 27.53 4.92 17.82
CA LEU A 99 28.40 5.00 18.98
C LEU A 99 28.88 6.44 19.14
N ARG A 100 28.44 7.12 20.22
CA ARG A 100 28.90 8.45 20.60
C ARG A 100 29.26 8.47 22.09
N GLU A 101 30.34 9.09 22.46
CA GLU A 101 30.83 9.15 23.85
C GLU A 101 30.94 7.75 24.53
N GLY A 102 31.31 6.72 23.79
CA GLY A 102 31.41 5.36 24.29
C GLY A 102 30.06 4.65 24.55
N LYS A 103 28.93 5.26 24.20
CA LYS A 103 27.60 4.69 24.38
C LYS A 103 26.89 4.51 23.04
N LYS A 104 26.13 3.42 22.93
CA LYS A 104 25.25 3.17 21.77
C LYS A 104 23.96 3.96 21.90
N TRP A 105 23.62 4.74 20.89
CA TRP A 105 22.38 5.51 20.78
C TRP A 105 21.63 5.13 19.54
N SER A 106 20.31 5.00 19.63
CA SER A 106 19.45 4.86 18.45
C SER A 106 18.97 6.25 18.05
N ILE A 107 19.40 6.74 16.90
CA ILE A 107 19.04 8.05 16.37
C ILE A 107 18.38 7.93 15.00
N SER A 108 17.61 8.94 14.60
CA SER A 108 17.11 9.07 13.24
C SER A 108 18.25 9.13 12.24
N THR A 109 18.09 8.47 11.09
CA THR A 109 19.09 8.48 10.00
C THR A 109 19.39 9.90 9.49
N GLU A 110 18.43 10.83 9.59
CA GLU A 110 18.63 12.24 9.23
C GLU A 110 19.56 13.01 10.19
N LYS A 111 19.79 12.46 11.40
CA LYS A 111 20.68 13.06 12.41
C LYS A 111 22.11 12.49 12.41
N LEU A 112 22.42 11.62 11.45
CA LEU A 112 23.76 11.14 11.24
C LEU A 112 24.65 12.30 10.75
N VAL A 113 25.88 12.31 11.23
CA VAL A 113 26.90 13.24 10.77
C VAL A 113 28.09 12.47 10.20
N ILE A 114 28.91 13.14 9.42
CA ILE A 114 30.14 12.54 8.92
C ILE A 114 31.04 12.11 10.10
N ASP A 115 31.78 11.02 9.95
CA ASP A 115 32.61 10.37 10.96
C ASP A 115 31.84 9.66 12.10
N ASP A 116 30.51 9.61 12.10
CA ASP A 116 29.78 8.78 13.05
C ASP A 116 30.12 7.30 12.88
N LEU A 117 30.22 6.60 14.01
CA LEU A 117 30.34 5.15 14.01
C LEU A 117 28.96 4.51 14.13
N ILE A 118 28.57 3.72 13.13
CA ILE A 118 27.25 3.05 13.08
C ILE A 118 27.41 1.54 13.11
N PHE A 119 26.38 0.86 13.61
CA PHE A 119 26.27 -0.59 13.58
C PHE A 119 25.17 -0.99 12.61
N LEU A 120 25.54 -1.80 11.63
CA LEU A 120 24.65 -2.39 10.64
C LEU A 120 24.50 -3.88 10.89
N LYS A 121 23.29 -4.40 10.71
CA LYS A 121 22.94 -5.82 10.83
C LYS A 121 22.02 -6.24 9.71
N THR A 122 21.81 -7.53 9.58
CA THR A 122 20.85 -8.13 8.62
C THR A 122 19.48 -7.45 8.68
N GLY A 123 18.97 -7.03 7.51
CA GLY A 123 17.71 -6.33 7.35
C GLY A 123 17.80 -4.80 7.37
N ASP A 124 18.92 -4.23 7.79
CA ASP A 124 19.13 -2.78 7.81
C ASP A 124 19.39 -2.24 6.40
N GLN A 125 18.84 -1.06 6.11
CA GLN A 125 19.27 -0.27 4.96
C GLN A 125 20.46 0.59 5.35
N VAL A 126 21.48 0.68 4.49
CA VAL A 126 22.63 1.54 4.68
C VAL A 126 22.19 3.01 4.57
N PRO A 127 22.24 3.79 5.67
CA PRO A 127 21.60 5.12 5.73
C PRO A 127 22.43 6.24 5.07
N ALA A 128 23.73 6.04 4.93
CA ALA A 128 24.70 6.96 4.37
C ALA A 128 25.87 6.14 3.81
N ASP A 129 26.71 6.73 2.98
CA ASP A 129 27.89 6.01 2.52
C ASP A 129 28.86 5.79 3.71
N VAL A 130 29.27 4.54 3.91
CA VAL A 130 30.05 4.16 5.07
C VAL A 130 31.21 3.23 4.70
N LYS A 131 32.22 3.21 5.54
CA LYS A 131 33.36 2.30 5.43
C LYS A 131 33.35 1.28 6.55
N VAL A 132 33.48 0.01 6.23
CA VAL A 132 33.56 -1.08 7.22
C VAL A 132 34.83 -0.98 8.03
N LEU A 133 34.71 -0.86 9.34
CA LEU A 133 35.85 -0.83 10.27
C LEU A 133 36.08 -2.18 10.93
N GLU A 134 35.00 -2.91 11.26
CA GLU A 134 35.07 -4.20 11.96
C GLU A 134 33.86 -5.04 11.55
N GLY A 135 34.06 -6.35 11.38
CA GLY A 135 33.04 -7.29 10.94
C GLY A 135 33.03 -7.52 9.44
N ALA A 136 32.02 -8.24 8.95
CA ALA A 136 31.76 -8.48 7.52
C ALA A 136 30.28 -8.59 7.29
N VAL A 137 29.80 -8.06 6.18
CA VAL A 137 28.41 -8.09 5.77
C VAL A 137 28.28 -8.45 4.30
N GLU A 138 27.19 -9.15 3.99
CA GLU A 138 26.72 -9.27 2.61
C GLU A 138 25.69 -8.18 2.35
N VAL A 139 25.84 -7.45 1.24
CA VAL A 139 24.93 -6.37 0.87
C VAL A 139 24.40 -6.58 -0.52
N ASN A 140 23.14 -6.17 -0.72
CA ASN A 140 22.49 -6.11 -2.00
C ASN A 140 22.46 -4.66 -2.47
N GLU A 141 23.09 -4.38 -3.61
CA GLU A 141 23.18 -3.05 -4.21
C GLU A 141 22.21 -2.88 -5.40
N SER A 142 21.23 -3.76 -5.56
CA SER A 142 20.34 -3.81 -6.72
C SER A 142 19.52 -2.54 -6.96
N LEU A 143 19.24 -1.75 -5.93
CA LEU A 143 18.58 -0.46 -6.08
C LEU A 143 19.46 0.61 -6.73
N LEU A 144 20.76 0.45 -6.62
CA LEU A 144 21.74 1.40 -7.12
C LEU A 144 22.26 0.97 -8.50
N THR A 145 22.61 -0.31 -8.63
CA THR A 145 23.27 -0.87 -9.82
C THR A 145 22.28 -1.56 -10.77
N GLY A 146 21.14 -2.02 -10.27
CA GLY A 146 20.18 -2.87 -10.98
C GLY A 146 20.56 -4.35 -10.98
N GLU A 147 21.74 -4.74 -10.46
CA GLU A 147 22.21 -6.11 -10.35
C GLU A 147 21.78 -6.71 -9.00
N SER A 148 21.29 -7.94 -9.02
CA SER A 148 20.66 -8.58 -7.84
C SER A 148 21.64 -9.39 -6.99
N ASP A 149 22.90 -9.48 -7.39
CA ASP A 149 23.90 -10.30 -6.70
C ASP A 149 24.30 -9.67 -5.36
N ASN A 150 24.43 -10.51 -4.35
CA ASN A 150 24.92 -10.06 -3.05
C ASN A 150 26.44 -9.94 -3.10
N LEU A 151 26.93 -8.82 -2.60
CA LEU A 151 28.36 -8.52 -2.53
C LEU A 151 28.84 -8.66 -1.09
N THR A 152 29.87 -9.48 -0.87
CA THR A 152 30.52 -9.60 0.45
C THR A 152 31.46 -8.41 0.64
N LYS A 153 31.24 -7.63 1.70
CA LYS A 153 32.05 -6.48 2.08
C LYS A 153 32.79 -6.80 3.39
N ASN A 154 34.06 -6.69 3.34
CA ASN A 154 34.97 -6.94 4.45
C ASN A 154 35.53 -5.65 5.04
N GLN A 155 36.32 -5.74 6.09
CA GLN A 155 37.02 -4.60 6.71
C GLN A 155 37.78 -3.78 5.66
N GLY A 156 37.47 -2.49 5.59
CA GLY A 156 38.08 -1.54 4.66
C GLY A 156 37.26 -1.24 3.42
N ASP A 157 36.24 -2.05 3.11
CA ASP A 157 35.35 -1.85 1.96
C ASP A 157 34.31 -0.76 2.25
N GLU A 158 33.80 -0.15 1.18
CA GLU A 158 32.77 0.86 1.23
C GLU A 158 31.39 0.25 0.97
N LEU A 159 30.38 0.73 1.71
CA LEU A 159 28.97 0.44 1.56
C LEU A 159 28.27 1.73 1.12
N PHE A 160 27.47 1.64 0.10
CA PHE A 160 26.76 2.79 -0.46
C PHE A 160 25.38 2.96 0.17
N SER A 161 24.97 4.20 0.42
CA SER A 161 23.65 4.53 0.94
C SER A 161 22.56 3.99 0.01
N GLY A 162 21.51 3.42 0.58
CA GLY A 162 20.42 2.80 -0.18
C GLY A 162 20.62 1.32 -0.46
N SER A 163 21.82 0.73 -0.30
CA SER A 163 22.01 -0.72 -0.31
C SER A 163 21.45 -1.39 0.95
N PHE A 164 21.31 -2.72 0.95
CA PHE A 164 20.73 -3.47 2.07
C PHE A 164 21.68 -4.53 2.58
N VAL A 165 21.73 -4.69 3.90
CA VAL A 165 22.44 -5.79 4.53
C VAL A 165 21.56 -7.05 4.47
N THR A 166 22.00 -8.04 3.71
CA THR A 166 21.32 -9.33 3.56
C THR A 166 21.78 -10.37 4.58
N SER A 167 23.03 -10.26 5.05
CA SER A 167 23.62 -11.16 6.05
C SER A 167 24.76 -10.49 6.77
N GLY A 168 25.03 -10.88 8.02
CA GLY A 168 26.15 -10.42 8.82
C GLY A 168 25.90 -9.18 9.65
N GLU A 169 26.94 -8.76 10.36
CA GLU A 169 26.99 -7.53 11.17
C GLU A 169 28.34 -6.83 10.99
N ALA A 170 28.31 -5.49 10.94
CA ALA A 170 29.52 -4.68 10.85
C ALA A 170 29.41 -3.37 11.63
N CYS A 171 30.56 -2.93 12.16
CA CYS A 171 30.74 -1.58 12.64
C CYS A 171 31.36 -0.74 11.51
N CYS A 172 30.68 0.36 11.14
CA CYS A 172 31.06 1.18 10.00
C CYS A 172 31.23 2.64 10.40
N GLN A 173 32.05 3.38 9.66
CA GLN A 173 32.24 4.83 9.79
C GLN A 173 31.53 5.54 8.63
N VAL A 174 30.75 6.57 8.92
CA VAL A 174 30.08 7.41 7.92
C VAL A 174 31.13 8.26 7.19
N ILE A 175 31.18 8.14 5.85
CA ILE A 175 32.16 8.85 5.00
C ILE A 175 31.51 9.95 4.17
N HIS A 176 30.23 9.79 3.73
CA HIS A 176 29.47 10.82 3.05
C HIS A 176 28.08 10.92 3.68
N VAL A 177 27.44 12.09 3.57
CA VAL A 177 26.13 12.38 4.13
C VAL A 177 25.30 13.28 3.19
N GLY A 178 23.99 13.16 3.23
CA GLY A 178 23.08 13.99 2.48
C GLY A 178 23.24 13.88 0.96
N LYS A 179 23.49 15.01 0.29
CA LYS A 179 23.66 15.07 -1.18
C LYS A 179 25.00 14.50 -1.69
N ASP A 180 25.95 14.32 -0.81
CA ASP A 180 27.25 13.74 -1.16
C ASP A 180 27.23 12.19 -1.13
N ASN A 181 26.14 11.58 -0.68
CA ASN A 181 25.91 10.14 -0.78
C ASN A 181 25.82 9.69 -2.24
N TYR A 182 26.39 8.54 -2.55
CA TYR A 182 26.40 7.93 -3.87
C TYR A 182 24.98 7.79 -4.47
N ALA A 183 24.03 7.32 -3.68
CA ALA A 183 22.62 7.23 -4.10
C ALA A 183 22.02 8.59 -4.46
N ALA A 184 22.36 9.65 -3.75
CA ALA A 184 21.89 11.00 -4.02
C ALA A 184 22.50 11.57 -5.32
N GLN A 185 23.75 11.27 -5.60
CA GLN A 185 24.44 11.67 -6.83
C GLN A 185 23.81 11.00 -8.06
N ILE A 186 23.61 9.67 -8.03
CA ILE A 186 22.95 8.92 -9.11
C ILE A 186 21.53 9.46 -9.33
N THR A 187 20.77 9.70 -8.25
CA THR A 187 19.38 10.19 -8.36
C THR A 187 19.32 11.59 -8.96
N SER A 188 20.31 12.42 -8.73
CA SER A 188 20.40 13.77 -9.33
C SER A 188 20.65 13.74 -10.84
N GLU A 189 21.36 12.73 -11.32
CA GLU A 189 21.62 12.51 -12.75
C GLU A 189 20.47 11.75 -13.44
N ALA A 190 19.81 10.81 -12.75
CA ALA A 190 18.69 10.03 -13.25
C ALA A 190 17.36 10.67 -12.83
N LYS A 191 16.97 11.79 -13.39
CA LYS A 191 15.73 12.54 -13.08
C LYS A 191 14.41 11.85 -13.47
N GLU A 192 14.37 10.56 -13.72
CA GLU A 192 13.14 9.82 -14.03
C GLU A 192 12.85 8.75 -12.98
N PHE A 193 12.34 9.16 -11.82
CA PHE A 193 11.51 8.25 -11.04
C PHE A 193 10.28 7.89 -11.88
N LYS A 194 10.06 6.59 -12.13
CA LYS A 194 8.84 6.06 -12.71
C LYS A 194 7.67 6.51 -11.83
N ARG A 195 6.99 7.60 -12.17
CA ARG A 195 5.81 8.07 -11.44
C ARG A 195 4.72 7.03 -11.61
N HIS A 196 4.20 6.50 -10.52
CA HIS A 196 3.10 5.54 -10.56
C HIS A 196 1.94 6.08 -11.41
N ASN A 197 1.42 5.22 -12.30
CA ASN A 197 0.35 5.57 -13.23
C ASN A 197 -1.01 5.57 -12.50
N SER A 198 -1.41 6.73 -11.96
CA SER A 198 -2.80 6.91 -11.52
C SER A 198 -3.68 7.24 -12.72
N GLU A 199 -4.67 6.40 -13.02
CA GLU A 199 -5.66 6.66 -14.07
C GLU A 199 -6.48 7.90 -13.74
N LEU A 200 -6.84 8.09 -12.47
CA LEU A 200 -7.57 9.25 -11.99
C LEU A 200 -6.82 10.53 -12.33
N ARG A 201 -5.53 10.60 -11.96
CA ARG A 201 -4.67 11.77 -12.23
C ARG A 201 -4.52 12.03 -13.72
N ASN A 202 -4.27 10.98 -14.51
CA ASN A 202 -4.08 11.10 -15.96
C ASN A 202 -5.37 11.55 -16.64
N SER A 203 -6.51 11.01 -16.23
CA SER A 203 -7.83 11.39 -16.75
C SER A 203 -8.19 12.83 -16.40
N LEU A 204 -7.94 13.27 -15.17
CA LEU A 204 -8.16 14.65 -14.75
C LEU A 204 -7.26 15.62 -15.54
N ASN A 205 -5.97 15.30 -15.68
CA ASN A 205 -5.04 16.11 -16.45
C ASN A 205 -5.45 16.19 -17.94
N ALA A 206 -5.94 15.10 -18.52
CA ALA A 206 -6.46 15.10 -19.90
C ALA A 206 -7.67 16.05 -20.05
N ILE A 207 -8.64 15.95 -19.13
CA ILE A 207 -9.80 16.85 -19.12
C ILE A 207 -9.34 18.32 -19.03
N LEU A 208 -8.48 18.63 -18.07
CA LEU A 208 -7.99 19.99 -17.85
C LEU A 208 -7.21 20.52 -19.05
N LYS A 209 -6.38 19.70 -19.69
CA LYS A 209 -5.62 20.05 -20.88
C LYS A 209 -6.53 20.39 -22.06
N VAL A 210 -7.54 19.55 -22.33
CA VAL A 210 -8.49 19.80 -23.41
C VAL A 210 -9.26 21.09 -23.17
N ILE A 211 -9.75 21.29 -21.96
CA ILE A 211 -10.49 22.49 -21.58
C ILE A 211 -9.61 23.74 -21.74
N SER A 212 -8.38 23.71 -21.27
CA SER A 212 -7.43 24.85 -21.37
C SER A 212 -7.17 25.28 -22.80
N ILE A 213 -7.16 24.34 -23.75
CA ILE A 213 -6.98 24.62 -25.18
C ILE A 213 -8.23 25.27 -25.76
N ILE A 214 -9.43 24.84 -25.35
CA ILE A 214 -10.70 25.30 -25.92
C ILE A 214 -11.13 26.67 -25.39
N ILE A 215 -10.87 26.96 -24.12
CA ILE A 215 -11.37 28.17 -23.42
C ILE A 215 -10.94 29.45 -24.10
N VAL A 216 -9.67 29.62 -24.44
CA VAL A 216 -9.11 30.86 -24.95
C VAL A 216 -9.66 31.19 -26.34
N PRO A 217 -9.62 30.30 -27.34
CA PRO A 217 -10.18 30.56 -28.64
C PRO A 217 -11.69 30.86 -28.59
N LEU A 218 -12.44 30.07 -27.82
CA LEU A 218 -13.88 30.19 -27.74
C LEU A 218 -14.30 31.49 -27.05
N GLY A 219 -13.60 31.89 -25.99
CA GLY A 219 -13.81 33.19 -25.34
C GLY A 219 -13.52 34.36 -26.27
N ALA A 220 -12.42 34.30 -27.03
CA ALA A 220 -12.09 35.34 -28.02
C ALA A 220 -13.13 35.43 -29.16
N MET A 221 -13.59 34.27 -29.66
CA MET A 221 -14.62 34.24 -30.70
C MET A 221 -15.95 34.79 -30.20
N LEU A 222 -16.35 34.47 -28.96
CA LEU A 222 -17.58 34.97 -28.35
C LEU A 222 -17.51 36.50 -28.17
N PHE A 223 -16.38 37.03 -27.64
CA PHE A 223 -16.15 38.48 -27.53
C PHE A 223 -16.20 39.16 -28.88
N TYR A 224 -15.52 38.61 -29.90
CA TYR A 224 -15.53 39.17 -31.27
C TYR A 224 -16.94 39.22 -31.83
N LYS A 225 -17.71 38.12 -31.70
CA LYS A 225 -19.09 38.08 -32.19
C LYS A 225 -19.96 39.15 -31.53
N GLN A 226 -19.88 39.29 -30.21
CA GLN A 226 -20.76 40.22 -29.47
C GLN A 226 -20.40 41.67 -29.72
N TYR A 227 -19.12 42.01 -29.70
CA TYR A 227 -18.67 43.40 -29.86
C TYR A 227 -18.74 43.88 -31.29
N PHE A 228 -18.23 43.10 -32.27
CA PHE A 228 -18.10 43.55 -33.66
C PHE A 228 -19.29 43.16 -34.57
N ILE A 229 -20.00 42.06 -34.25
CA ILE A 229 -21.08 41.59 -35.13
C ILE A 229 -22.45 41.97 -34.56
N VAL A 230 -22.70 41.71 -33.27
CA VAL A 230 -23.99 42.07 -32.63
C VAL A 230 -24.03 43.54 -32.29
N GLY A 231 -22.89 44.17 -32.01
CA GLY A 231 -22.80 45.61 -31.71
C GLY A 231 -23.10 45.92 -30.24
N ASP A 232 -22.95 44.98 -29.36
CA ASP A 232 -23.09 45.18 -27.93
C ASP A 232 -22.08 46.19 -27.38
N THR A 233 -22.38 46.76 -26.22
CA THR A 233 -21.43 47.62 -25.55
C THR A 233 -20.17 46.85 -25.16
N LEU A 234 -19.01 47.50 -25.05
CA LEU A 234 -17.79 46.87 -24.57
C LEU A 234 -18.00 46.18 -23.22
N LYS A 235 -18.76 46.84 -22.35
CA LYS A 235 -19.09 46.29 -21.03
C LYS A 235 -19.88 44.96 -21.14
N ASP A 236 -20.94 44.95 -21.92
CA ASP A 236 -21.79 43.74 -22.02
C ASP A 236 -21.06 42.62 -22.76
N SER A 237 -20.28 42.91 -23.79
CA SER A 237 -19.44 41.96 -24.51
C SER A 237 -18.39 41.30 -23.61
N VAL A 238 -17.73 42.05 -22.74
CA VAL A 238 -16.78 41.55 -21.77
C VAL A 238 -17.48 40.71 -20.70
N VAL A 239 -18.58 41.18 -20.13
CA VAL A 239 -19.33 40.48 -19.07
C VAL A 239 -19.84 39.13 -19.58
N ASN A 240 -20.42 39.10 -20.77
CA ASN A 240 -20.94 37.87 -21.38
C ASN A 240 -19.83 36.88 -21.72
N MET A 241 -18.71 37.33 -22.25
CA MET A 241 -17.53 36.51 -22.50
C MET A 241 -16.98 35.94 -21.20
N VAL A 242 -16.86 36.75 -20.14
CA VAL A 242 -16.39 36.30 -18.83
C VAL A 242 -17.35 35.26 -18.22
N ALA A 243 -18.67 35.44 -18.33
CA ALA A 243 -19.66 34.48 -17.86
C ALA A 243 -19.50 33.13 -18.56
N ALA A 244 -19.34 33.12 -19.87
CA ALA A 244 -19.13 31.90 -20.65
C ALA A 244 -17.85 31.19 -20.25
N VAL A 245 -16.73 31.92 -20.15
CA VAL A 245 -15.42 31.37 -19.77
C VAL A 245 -15.44 30.82 -18.35
N LEU A 246 -16.02 31.52 -17.38
CA LEU A 246 -16.19 31.01 -16.01
C LEU A 246 -17.04 29.73 -15.96
N GLY A 247 -18.03 29.62 -16.83
CA GLY A 247 -18.81 28.40 -16.97
C GLY A 247 -17.99 27.19 -17.44
N MET A 248 -17.01 27.44 -18.32
CA MET A 248 -16.14 26.37 -18.87
C MET A 248 -15.07 25.89 -17.90
N ILE A 249 -14.67 26.70 -16.93
CA ILE A 249 -13.65 26.34 -15.96
C ILE A 249 -14.22 25.35 -14.95
N PRO A 250 -13.64 24.11 -14.81
CA PRO A 250 -14.08 23.14 -13.82
C PRO A 250 -13.49 23.48 -12.44
N GLU A 251 -13.89 24.62 -11.90
CA GLU A 251 -13.43 25.11 -10.61
C GLU A 251 -13.69 24.08 -9.51
N GLY A 252 -12.70 23.79 -8.71
CA GLY A 252 -12.82 22.86 -7.58
C GLY A 252 -12.66 21.39 -7.91
N LEU A 253 -12.59 20.93 -9.16
CA LEU A 253 -12.40 19.51 -9.49
C LEU A 253 -11.06 19.00 -8.94
N VAL A 254 -9.98 19.72 -9.16
CA VAL A 254 -8.63 19.37 -8.66
C VAL A 254 -8.61 19.44 -7.13
N LEU A 255 -9.16 20.52 -6.57
CA LEU A 255 -9.29 20.70 -5.13
C LEU A 255 -10.04 19.54 -4.48
N LEU A 256 -11.22 19.20 -5.03
CA LEU A 256 -12.07 18.14 -4.48
C LEU A 256 -11.40 16.78 -4.53
N THR A 257 -10.63 16.51 -5.59
CA THR A 257 -9.85 15.28 -5.72
C THR A 257 -8.77 15.22 -4.64
N SER A 258 -8.00 16.29 -4.46
CA SER A 258 -6.98 16.38 -3.41
C SER A 258 -7.58 16.21 -2.02
N VAL A 259 -8.70 16.87 -1.77
CA VAL A 259 -9.47 16.76 -0.52
C VAL A 259 -9.96 15.33 -0.27
N ALA A 260 -10.54 14.68 -1.26
CA ALA A 260 -11.08 13.32 -1.11
C ALA A 260 -9.96 12.30 -0.83
N LEU A 261 -8.85 12.37 -1.56
CA LEU A 261 -7.66 11.53 -1.31
C LEU A 261 -7.09 11.78 0.08
N THR A 262 -6.97 13.03 0.48
CA THR A 262 -6.49 13.45 1.80
C THR A 262 -7.38 12.90 2.92
N LEU A 263 -8.70 13.07 2.82
CA LEU A 263 -9.64 12.53 3.81
C LEU A 263 -9.58 11.00 3.85
N GLY A 264 -9.43 10.34 2.70
CA GLY A 264 -9.20 8.90 2.60
C GLY A 264 -7.96 8.46 3.37
N SER A 265 -6.84 9.14 3.15
CA SER A 265 -5.58 8.90 3.86
C SER A 265 -5.72 9.14 5.38
N MET A 266 -6.41 10.19 5.81
CA MET A 266 -6.65 10.45 7.23
C MET A 266 -7.48 9.34 7.89
N VAL A 267 -8.51 8.82 7.21
CA VAL A 267 -9.30 7.69 7.71
C VAL A 267 -8.44 6.44 7.85
N LEU A 268 -7.59 6.15 6.86
CA LEU A 268 -6.64 5.02 6.92
C LEU A 268 -5.61 5.20 8.04
N ALA A 269 -5.17 6.43 8.28
CA ALA A 269 -4.29 6.77 9.39
C ALA A 269 -4.89 6.40 10.75
N THR A 270 -6.20 6.61 10.97
CA THR A 270 -6.89 6.18 12.21
C THR A 270 -6.93 4.66 12.36
N LYS A 271 -6.76 3.92 11.25
CA LYS A 271 -6.64 2.46 11.21
C LYS A 271 -5.18 2.00 11.16
N LYS A 272 -4.26 2.83 11.64
CA LYS A 272 -2.82 2.55 11.69
C LYS A 272 -2.22 2.14 10.34
N THR A 273 -2.70 2.74 9.28
CA THR A 273 -2.21 2.56 7.92
C THR A 273 -1.59 3.87 7.45
N LEU A 274 -0.29 3.87 7.23
CA LEU A 274 0.43 5.01 6.67
C LEU A 274 0.40 4.95 5.15
N VAL A 275 -0.20 5.95 4.52
CA VAL A 275 -0.20 6.12 3.06
C VAL A 275 0.90 7.10 2.72
N GLN A 276 1.96 6.64 2.05
CA GLN A 276 3.08 7.46 1.62
C GLN A 276 2.79 8.17 0.29
N GLU A 277 2.04 7.52 -0.60
CA GLU A 277 1.60 8.08 -1.87
C GLU A 277 0.05 8.08 -1.98
N LEU A 278 -0.55 9.27 -2.03
CA LEU A 278 -2.01 9.44 -1.99
C LEU A 278 -2.75 8.73 -3.13
N TYR A 279 -2.16 8.69 -4.33
CA TYR A 279 -2.79 8.05 -5.49
C TYR A 279 -2.79 6.52 -5.42
N CYS A 280 -1.97 5.91 -4.56
CA CYS A 280 -2.01 4.46 -4.33
C CYS A 280 -3.37 4.00 -3.77
N ILE A 281 -4.07 4.86 -3.02
CA ILE A 281 -5.44 4.57 -2.52
C ILE A 281 -6.39 4.31 -3.70
N GLU A 282 -6.26 5.07 -4.78
CA GLU A 282 -7.05 4.87 -6.00
C GLU A 282 -6.64 3.58 -6.72
N THR A 283 -5.34 3.37 -6.87
CA THR A 283 -4.81 2.19 -7.55
C THR A 283 -5.24 0.90 -6.85
N LEU A 284 -5.16 0.87 -5.51
CA LEU A 284 -5.56 -0.31 -4.73
C LEU A 284 -7.06 -0.63 -4.85
N ALA A 285 -7.91 0.39 -5.04
CA ALA A 285 -9.34 0.18 -5.28
C ALA A 285 -9.65 -0.53 -6.61
N ARG A 286 -8.69 -0.58 -7.51
CA ARG A 286 -8.78 -1.12 -8.88
C ARG A 286 -7.91 -2.34 -9.10
N VAL A 287 -7.16 -2.75 -8.10
CA VAL A 287 -6.34 -3.95 -8.13
C VAL A 287 -7.21 -5.16 -8.50
N ASP A 288 -6.77 -5.88 -9.51
CA ASP A 288 -7.37 -7.13 -9.96
C ASP A 288 -6.48 -8.35 -9.68
N THR A 289 -5.20 -8.11 -9.37
CA THR A 289 -4.25 -9.15 -8.98
C THR A 289 -3.45 -8.71 -7.76
N LEU A 290 -3.47 -9.52 -6.69
CA LEU A 290 -2.74 -9.28 -5.45
C LEU A 290 -1.67 -10.35 -5.26
N CYS A 291 -0.41 -9.95 -5.38
CA CYS A 291 0.76 -10.76 -5.08
C CYS A 291 1.10 -10.64 -3.59
N LEU A 292 1.12 -11.76 -2.90
CA LEU A 292 1.34 -11.86 -1.47
C LEU A 292 2.67 -12.58 -1.21
N ASP A 293 3.58 -11.93 -0.50
CA ASP A 293 4.66 -12.70 0.11
C ASP A 293 4.09 -13.59 1.22
N LYS A 294 4.66 -14.78 1.41
CA LYS A 294 4.19 -15.73 2.43
C LYS A 294 4.57 -15.23 3.83
N THR A 295 5.88 -15.02 4.02
CA THR A 295 6.49 -14.76 5.34
C THR A 295 6.20 -13.32 5.78
N GLY A 296 5.80 -13.12 7.04
CA GLY A 296 5.51 -11.78 7.56
C GLY A 296 4.23 -11.14 7.02
N THR A 297 3.61 -11.66 5.93
CA THR A 297 2.35 -11.18 5.35
C THR A 297 1.18 -12.11 5.68
N ILE A 298 1.14 -13.31 5.11
CA ILE A 298 0.11 -14.32 5.39
C ILE A 298 0.39 -14.99 6.73
N THR A 299 1.69 -15.16 7.05
CA THR A 299 2.17 -15.67 8.32
C THR A 299 2.69 -14.53 9.20
N GLU A 300 2.83 -14.76 10.49
CA GLU A 300 3.35 -13.78 11.44
C GLU A 300 4.86 -13.51 11.29
N GLY A 301 5.55 -14.34 10.50
CA GLY A 301 7.01 -14.33 10.40
C GLY A 301 7.67 -15.05 11.58
N THR A 302 6.88 -15.58 12.50
CA THR A 302 7.30 -16.45 13.60
C THR A 302 7.02 -17.91 13.25
N MET A 303 7.80 -18.80 13.84
CA MET A 303 7.61 -20.24 13.71
C MET A 303 7.25 -20.83 15.06
N CYS A 304 6.56 -21.95 15.06
CA CYS A 304 6.33 -22.74 16.27
C CYS A 304 6.69 -24.21 16.04
N VAL A 305 7.18 -24.86 17.10
CA VAL A 305 7.36 -26.31 17.12
C VAL A 305 6.02 -26.94 17.47
N GLU A 306 5.34 -27.48 16.48
CA GLU A 306 4.00 -28.06 16.65
C GLU A 306 4.08 -29.46 17.26
N ASP A 307 5.06 -30.29 16.85
CA ASP A 307 5.24 -31.63 17.36
C ASP A 307 6.71 -32.06 17.48
N VAL A 308 6.99 -32.98 18.39
CA VAL A 308 8.30 -33.58 18.58
C VAL A 308 8.12 -35.10 18.50
N GLN A 309 8.77 -35.72 17.55
CA GLN A 309 8.62 -37.13 17.27
C GLN A 309 9.92 -37.91 17.51
N LEU A 310 9.81 -39.10 18.12
CA LEU A 310 10.92 -39.99 18.32
C LEU A 310 11.24 -40.78 17.05
N TYR A 311 12.51 -40.90 16.71
CA TYR A 311 12.96 -41.83 15.69
C TYR A 311 13.54 -43.11 16.33
N THR A 312 13.01 -44.28 15.92
CA THR A 312 13.54 -45.57 16.34
C THR A 312 13.94 -46.40 15.12
N ALA A 313 15.25 -46.62 14.96
CA ALA A 313 15.77 -47.47 13.90
C ALA A 313 15.50 -48.96 14.19
N GLY A 314 14.88 -49.67 13.26
CA GLY A 314 14.79 -51.13 13.20
C GLY A 314 13.60 -51.74 13.91
N GLN A 315 12.63 -52.05 13.22
CA GLN A 315 11.53 -53.00 13.18
C GLN A 315 10.27 -52.32 12.65
N LYS A 316 9.89 -52.60 11.42
CA LYS A 316 8.60 -52.42 10.74
C LYS A 316 7.65 -51.25 11.09
N ALA A 317 8.08 -50.24 11.81
CA ALA A 317 7.35 -49.03 12.05
C ALA A 317 8.36 -47.90 12.30
N GLY A 318 8.73 -47.24 11.30
CA GLY A 318 9.50 -45.99 11.38
C GLY A 318 8.96 -45.06 12.44
N VAL A 319 9.10 -44.03 12.74
CA VAL A 319 8.75 -42.89 13.58
C VAL A 319 7.50 -43.14 14.42
N LYS A 320 7.61 -43.14 15.70
CA LYS A 320 6.48 -43.06 16.66
C LYS A 320 6.22 -41.59 16.96
N ALA A 321 5.06 -41.10 16.59
CA ALA A 321 4.60 -39.77 17.00
C ALA A 321 4.23 -39.81 18.49
N VAL A 322 4.91 -39.02 19.31
CA VAL A 322 4.58 -38.86 20.73
C VAL A 322 4.35 -37.39 20.97
N SER A 323 3.08 -37.01 21.02
CA SER A 323 2.68 -35.64 21.32
C SER A 323 2.98 -35.32 22.79
N LEU A 324 3.78 -34.31 23.05
CA LEU A 324 3.85 -33.65 24.36
C LEU A 324 2.53 -32.91 24.58
N GLU A 325 1.92 -33.10 25.77
CA GLU A 325 0.63 -32.54 26.14
C GLU A 325 0.41 -31.14 25.57
N LYS A 326 -0.72 -30.98 24.84
CA LYS A 326 -1.23 -29.66 24.42
C LYS A 326 -1.48 -28.85 25.69
N THR A 327 -0.63 -27.86 25.94
CA THR A 327 -0.99 -26.79 26.86
C THR A 327 -2.01 -25.93 26.11
N GLU A 328 -3.28 -26.10 26.50
CA GLU A 328 -4.33 -25.20 26.01
C GLU A 328 -3.93 -23.77 26.32
N PRO A 329 -4.02 -22.85 25.36
CA PRO A 329 -3.82 -21.43 25.65
C PRO A 329 -4.90 -21.00 26.64
N GLN A 330 -4.50 -20.54 27.83
CA GLN A 330 -5.40 -19.88 28.77
C GLN A 330 -6.01 -18.65 28.08
N ILE A 331 -7.26 -18.77 27.68
CA ILE A 331 -8.08 -17.63 27.26
C ILE A 331 -8.32 -16.81 28.52
N ILE A 332 -7.65 -15.68 28.64
CA ILE A 332 -7.96 -14.68 29.64
C ILE A 332 -9.27 -14.02 29.22
N ASP A 333 -10.34 -14.47 29.87
CA ASP A 333 -11.68 -13.89 29.76
C ASP A 333 -11.66 -12.45 30.31
N LEU A 334 -11.48 -11.47 29.43
CA LEU A 334 -11.79 -10.07 29.72
C LEU A 334 -13.31 -9.90 29.59
N LYS A 335 -14.02 -10.02 30.69
CA LYS A 335 -15.43 -9.64 30.80
C LYS A 335 -15.59 -8.19 30.36
N ALA A 336 -16.26 -7.99 29.24
CA ALA A 336 -16.86 -6.70 28.89
C ALA A 336 -18.22 -6.59 29.59
N GLU A 337 -18.38 -5.53 30.35
CA GLU A 337 -19.62 -5.12 31.00
C GLU A 337 -20.69 -4.78 29.93
N GLU A 338 -21.88 -5.26 30.24
CA GLU A 338 -23.13 -5.01 29.52
C GLU A 338 -23.49 -3.51 29.50
N SER A 339 -23.98 -3.04 28.36
CA SER A 339 -25.21 -2.22 28.37
C SER A 339 -25.88 -2.08 27.00
N ALA A 340 -27.19 -2.38 27.07
CA ALA A 340 -28.29 -1.85 26.26
C ALA A 340 -28.64 -2.52 24.93
N THR A 341 -29.62 -3.38 25.05
CA THR A 341 -30.73 -3.74 24.16
C THR A 341 -31.19 -2.74 23.13
N VAL A 342 -31.38 -3.14 21.88
CA VAL A 342 -32.60 -2.89 21.09
C VAL A 342 -32.87 -4.05 20.14
N ASN A 343 -34.10 -4.59 20.19
CA ASN A 343 -34.67 -5.60 19.32
C ASN A 343 -34.84 -5.17 17.87
N THR A 344 -34.62 -6.05 16.92
CA THR A 344 -35.57 -6.30 15.84
C THR A 344 -35.30 -7.64 15.18
N GLU A 345 -36.36 -8.39 15.03
CA GLU A 345 -36.50 -9.72 14.43
C GLU A 345 -36.20 -9.68 12.92
N GLY A 346 -35.62 -10.77 12.40
CA GLY A 346 -35.50 -10.99 10.97
C GLY A 346 -34.61 -12.19 10.61
N GLU A 347 -35.21 -13.37 10.58
CA GLU A 347 -34.83 -14.55 9.79
C GLU A 347 -33.39 -15.07 9.77
N LYS A 348 -33.15 -16.07 10.59
CA LYS A 348 -32.10 -17.09 10.44
C LYS A 348 -32.50 -18.10 9.36
N THR A 349 -31.77 -18.09 8.25
CA THR A 349 -31.71 -19.29 7.39
C THR A 349 -30.33 -19.92 7.59
N ILE A 350 -30.33 -21.03 8.28
CA ILE A 350 -29.19 -21.89 8.54
C ILE A 350 -28.94 -22.71 7.27
N LEU A 351 -27.81 -22.48 6.61
CA LEU A 351 -27.23 -23.42 5.66
C LEU A 351 -26.27 -24.34 6.42
N GLN A 352 -26.81 -25.44 6.93
CA GLN A 352 -26.03 -26.63 7.26
C GLN A 352 -25.77 -27.41 5.96
N VAL A 353 -24.55 -27.33 5.42
CA VAL A 353 -24.06 -28.35 4.49
C VAL A 353 -22.53 -28.45 4.67
N ALA A 354 -22.11 -29.70 4.96
CA ALA A 354 -20.77 -30.26 4.78
C ALA A 354 -19.69 -30.05 5.84
N ASP A 355 -19.99 -30.41 7.11
CA ASP A 355 -18.94 -30.75 8.10
C ASP A 355 -18.60 -32.25 8.16
N SER A 356 -19.16 -33.06 7.28
CA SER A 356 -19.07 -34.53 7.46
C SER A 356 -17.96 -35.23 6.67
N GLU A 357 -17.22 -34.55 5.80
CA GLU A 357 -16.11 -35.19 5.05
C GLU A 357 -14.71 -34.80 5.51
N VAL A 358 -14.56 -33.69 6.23
CA VAL A 358 -13.26 -33.26 6.77
C VAL A 358 -12.97 -34.02 8.07
N ASP A 359 -13.99 -34.23 8.91
CA ASP A 359 -13.85 -35.02 10.14
C ASP A 359 -13.58 -36.51 9.89
N ALA A 360 -14.01 -37.07 8.76
CA ALA A 360 -13.76 -38.46 8.43
C ALA A 360 -12.32 -38.76 8.00
N LYS A 361 -11.54 -37.76 7.58
CA LYS A 361 -10.09 -37.90 7.28
C LYS A 361 -9.20 -37.53 8.44
N MET A 362 -9.64 -36.71 9.38
CA MET A 362 -8.93 -36.47 10.65
C MET A 362 -9.13 -37.62 11.68
N SER A 363 -10.22 -38.38 11.60
CA SER A 363 -10.42 -39.55 12.49
C SER A 363 -9.56 -40.76 12.14
N GLN A 364 -8.82 -40.75 11.03
CA GLN A 364 -7.80 -41.79 10.75
C GLN A 364 -6.45 -41.51 11.41
N SER A 365 -6.25 -40.34 12.06
CA SER A 365 -5.05 -40.01 12.82
C SER A 365 -5.12 -40.48 14.27
N ASP A 366 -6.27 -40.90 14.78
CA ASP A 366 -6.45 -41.41 16.15
C ASP A 366 -5.92 -42.83 16.38
N ASP A 367 -5.49 -43.54 15.35
CA ASP A 367 -4.86 -44.85 15.48
C ASP A 367 -3.36 -44.81 15.85
N LEU A 368 -2.75 -43.61 15.93
CA LEU A 368 -1.34 -43.40 16.27
C LEU A 368 -1.08 -43.23 17.78
N ASN A 369 -2.11 -43.16 18.60
CA ASN A 369 -1.99 -42.91 20.04
C ASN A 369 -2.00 -44.22 20.87
N LYS A 370 -1.59 -45.34 20.27
CA LYS A 370 -1.45 -46.62 20.98
C LYS A 370 -0.06 -46.79 21.59
N ASP A 371 -0.01 -46.74 22.92
CA ASP A 371 1.03 -47.25 23.83
C ASP A 371 2.39 -46.54 23.78
N ILE A 372 2.42 -45.30 24.35
CA ILE A 372 3.67 -44.67 24.76
C ILE A 372 4.30 -45.51 25.87
N THR A 373 5.42 -46.16 25.62
CA THR A 373 6.15 -46.94 26.61
C THR A 373 6.93 -46.01 27.57
N GLU A 374 7.26 -46.51 28.77
CA GLU A 374 8.11 -45.75 29.70
C GLU A 374 9.50 -45.46 29.10
N GLU A 375 9.96 -46.28 28.16
CA GLU A 375 11.19 -46.08 27.41
C GLU A 375 11.07 -44.87 26.44
N ASP A 376 9.94 -44.73 25.77
CA ASP A 376 9.67 -43.59 24.87
C ASP A 376 9.63 -42.27 25.67
N LYS A 377 9.03 -42.28 26.86
CA LYS A 377 9.04 -41.09 27.75
C LYS A 377 10.44 -40.70 28.19
N ARG A 378 11.30 -41.68 28.49
CA ARG A 378 12.70 -41.42 28.84
C ARG A 378 13.47 -40.82 27.68
N LYS A 379 13.30 -41.34 26.47
CA LYS A 379 13.95 -40.78 25.25
C LYS A 379 13.47 -39.38 24.96
N LEU A 380 12.20 -39.07 25.15
CA LEU A 380 11.68 -37.70 25.02
C LEU A 380 12.28 -36.75 26.07
N GLN A 381 12.41 -37.19 27.30
CA GLN A 381 13.07 -36.43 28.37
C GLN A 381 14.53 -36.14 28.02
N GLU A 382 15.22 -37.14 27.44
CA GLU A 382 16.59 -37.00 26.97
C GLU A 382 16.69 -35.99 25.84
N ILE A 383 15.80 -36.04 24.82
CA ILE A 383 15.75 -35.04 23.73
C ILE A 383 15.52 -33.66 24.32
N ASN A 384 14.55 -33.49 25.23
CA ASN A 384 14.31 -32.19 25.87
C ASN A 384 15.52 -31.68 26.65
N HIS A 385 16.24 -32.57 27.31
CA HIS A 385 17.45 -32.19 28.03
C HIS A 385 18.57 -31.77 27.09
N ILE A 386 18.84 -32.53 26.03
CA ILE A 386 19.85 -32.19 25.01
C ILE A 386 19.50 -30.90 24.27
N MET A 387 18.26 -30.76 23.86
CA MET A 387 17.81 -29.53 23.16
C MET A 387 17.95 -28.30 24.05
N GLY A 388 17.62 -28.39 25.35
CA GLY A 388 17.83 -27.29 26.29
C GLY A 388 19.30 -26.87 26.37
N ASN A 389 20.24 -27.85 26.39
CA ASN A 389 21.66 -27.58 26.38
C ASN A 389 22.15 -27.02 25.04
N LEU A 390 21.64 -27.51 23.90
CA LEU A 390 21.94 -26.97 22.58
C LEU A 390 21.48 -25.53 22.49
N MET A 391 20.27 -25.20 22.95
CA MET A 391 19.72 -23.83 22.89
C MET A 391 20.49 -22.84 23.78
N SER A 392 21.20 -23.31 24.79
CA SER A 392 22.06 -22.48 25.64
C SER A 392 23.38 -22.09 24.98
N VAL A 393 23.88 -22.88 24.02
CA VAL A 393 25.19 -22.70 23.40
C VAL A 393 25.12 -22.23 21.94
N LEU A 394 23.99 -22.48 21.26
CA LEU A 394 23.74 -22.00 19.89
C LEU A 394 23.15 -20.59 19.94
N HIS A 395 23.83 -19.63 19.33
CA HIS A 395 23.41 -18.21 19.31
C HIS A 395 22.82 -17.80 17.95
N ASP A 396 22.33 -18.76 17.18
CA ASP A 396 21.70 -18.50 15.88
C ASP A 396 20.49 -17.57 16.04
N GLN A 397 20.44 -16.52 15.22
CA GLN A 397 19.35 -15.50 15.22
C GLN A 397 18.46 -15.70 13.99
N ASN A 398 17.57 -16.67 14.06
CA ASN A 398 16.55 -16.91 13.02
C ASN A 398 15.28 -17.48 13.64
N ALA A 399 14.15 -17.33 12.93
CA ALA A 399 12.83 -17.72 13.40
C ALA A 399 12.74 -19.20 13.82
N THR A 400 13.50 -20.08 13.19
CA THR A 400 13.58 -21.51 13.55
C THR A 400 14.25 -21.70 14.92
N ALA A 401 15.38 -21.02 15.16
CA ALA A 401 16.08 -21.08 16.44
C ALA A 401 15.24 -20.46 17.57
N ASP A 402 14.51 -19.40 17.28
CA ASP A 402 13.62 -18.75 18.25
C ASP A 402 12.45 -19.68 18.64
N ALA A 403 11.82 -20.35 17.68
CA ALA A 403 10.79 -21.34 17.92
C ALA A 403 11.31 -22.51 18.80
N LEU A 404 12.54 -22.95 18.55
CA LEU A 404 13.17 -23.99 19.35
C LEU A 404 13.51 -23.51 20.78
N ARG A 405 14.00 -22.28 20.95
CA ARG A 405 14.25 -21.68 22.27
C ARG A 405 12.96 -21.47 23.06
N GLU A 406 11.87 -21.11 22.41
CA GLU A 406 10.56 -21.01 23.06
C GLU A 406 10.07 -22.38 23.57
N LYS A 407 10.22 -23.42 22.76
CA LYS A 407 9.80 -24.78 23.13
C LYS A 407 10.71 -25.43 24.17
N PHE A 408 12.02 -25.29 24.02
CA PHE A 408 13.02 -25.94 24.85
C PHE A 408 13.75 -24.93 25.74
N SER A 409 13.39 -24.90 27.03
CA SER A 409 14.03 -23.99 27.98
C SER A 409 15.53 -24.27 28.06
N ALA A 410 16.32 -23.20 27.94
CA ALA A 410 17.79 -23.29 27.99
C ALA A 410 18.27 -23.96 29.30
N LYS A 411 19.19 -24.92 29.16
CA LYS A 411 19.89 -25.62 30.24
C LYS A 411 21.39 -25.50 30.02
N SER A 412 22.18 -25.60 31.09
CA SER A 412 23.62 -25.45 31.03
C SER A 412 24.36 -26.48 31.91
N ASP A 413 23.79 -27.67 32.01
CA ASP A 413 24.34 -28.78 32.79
C ASP A 413 25.36 -29.59 32.01
N LEU A 414 25.37 -29.49 30.67
CA LEU A 414 26.40 -30.14 29.85
C LEU A 414 27.45 -29.10 29.47
N LYS A 415 28.72 -29.51 29.56
CA LYS A 415 29.84 -28.65 29.23
C LYS A 415 30.17 -28.74 27.73
N PRO A 416 30.03 -27.66 26.96
CA PRO A 416 30.36 -27.67 25.56
C PRO A 416 31.87 -27.69 25.36
N VAL A 417 32.34 -28.58 24.50
CA VAL A 417 33.76 -28.68 24.07
C VAL A 417 33.96 -27.90 22.78
N HIS A 418 32.99 -28.01 21.86
CA HIS A 418 33.03 -27.35 20.59
C HIS A 418 31.59 -27.01 20.13
N VAL A 419 31.39 -25.82 19.56
CA VAL A 419 30.12 -25.39 19.03
C VAL A 419 30.22 -25.30 17.51
N ILE A 420 29.24 -25.86 16.81
CA ILE A 420 29.16 -25.88 15.36
C ILE A 420 28.02 -24.89 14.98
N PRO A 421 28.34 -23.66 14.59
CA PRO A 421 27.33 -22.67 14.26
C PRO A 421 26.57 -23.07 12.98
N PHE A 422 25.37 -22.56 12.79
CA PHE A 422 24.60 -22.77 11.58
C PHE A 422 25.33 -22.19 10.35
N SER A 423 25.21 -22.87 9.23
CA SER A 423 25.66 -22.39 7.93
C SER A 423 24.60 -22.66 6.88
N SER A 424 24.33 -21.69 6.04
CA SER A 424 23.40 -21.81 4.91
C SER A 424 23.80 -22.88 3.91
N ASP A 425 25.09 -23.20 3.80
CA ASP A 425 25.60 -24.25 2.92
C ASP A 425 25.42 -25.63 3.54
N ARG A 426 25.75 -25.76 4.82
CA ARG A 426 25.66 -27.04 5.56
C ARG A 426 24.24 -27.38 6.00
N LYS A 427 23.38 -26.39 6.24
CA LYS A 427 22.00 -26.55 6.70
C LYS A 427 21.85 -27.32 8.03
N TYR A 428 22.88 -27.32 8.86
CA TYR A 428 22.86 -27.84 10.22
C TYR A 428 23.72 -27.01 11.18
N SER A 429 23.40 -27.10 12.44
CA SER A 429 24.17 -26.60 13.59
C SER A 429 24.23 -27.65 14.69
N GLY A 430 25.06 -27.47 15.72
CA GLY A 430 25.17 -28.42 16.84
C GLY A 430 26.24 -28.08 17.82
N ALA A 431 26.48 -29.02 18.72
CA ALA A 431 27.57 -28.92 19.69
C ALA A 431 28.14 -30.30 20.08
N VAL A 432 29.37 -30.29 20.51
CA VAL A 432 30.06 -31.42 21.14
C VAL A 432 30.06 -31.19 22.64
N PHE A 433 29.55 -32.15 23.42
CA PHE A 433 29.55 -32.10 24.88
C PHE A 433 30.54 -33.10 25.47
N GLU A 434 31.28 -32.67 26.48
CA GLU A 434 32.36 -33.47 27.13
C GLU A 434 31.84 -34.82 27.59
N GLY A 435 32.43 -35.92 27.04
CA GLY A 435 32.07 -37.30 27.35
C GLY A 435 30.65 -37.71 26.94
N LYS A 436 29.98 -36.91 26.11
CA LYS A 436 28.59 -37.16 25.61
C LYS A 436 28.51 -37.24 24.10
N GLY A 437 29.63 -36.98 23.35
CA GLY A 437 29.67 -37.02 21.90
C GLY A 437 29.14 -35.76 21.22
N THR A 438 28.81 -35.89 19.94
CA THR A 438 28.37 -34.78 19.05
C THR A 438 26.86 -34.85 18.80
N TYR A 439 26.19 -33.75 19.00
CA TYR A 439 24.77 -33.57 18.65
C TYR A 439 24.64 -32.55 17.53
N LEU A 440 23.99 -32.96 16.43
CA LEU A 440 23.70 -32.09 15.28
C LEU A 440 22.21 -31.96 15.09
N MET A 441 21.78 -30.77 14.70
CA MET A 441 20.40 -30.45 14.36
C MET A 441 20.35 -29.78 12.99
N GLY A 442 19.54 -30.32 12.07
CA GLY A 442 19.46 -29.78 10.72
C GLY A 442 18.46 -30.52 9.83
N ALA A 443 18.42 -30.17 8.55
CA ALA A 443 17.58 -30.83 7.58
C ALA A 443 18.08 -32.26 7.27
N ALA A 444 17.15 -33.22 7.22
CA ALA A 444 17.45 -34.64 7.06
C ALA A 444 18.40 -34.95 5.89
N GLN A 445 18.17 -34.33 4.73
CA GLN A 445 18.96 -34.53 3.52
C GLN A 445 20.42 -34.08 3.62
N PHE A 446 20.74 -33.18 4.56
CA PHE A 446 22.10 -32.72 4.80
C PHE A 446 22.79 -33.50 5.93
N LEU A 447 22.02 -34.03 6.86
CA LEU A 447 22.57 -34.91 7.92
C LEU A 447 22.72 -36.34 7.42
N PHE A 448 21.86 -36.83 6.53
CA PHE A 448 21.81 -38.21 6.04
C PHE A 448 21.65 -38.26 4.52
N PRO A 449 22.62 -37.78 3.71
CA PRO A 449 22.45 -37.62 2.26
C PRO A 449 22.31 -38.93 1.47
N GLU A 450 22.81 -40.06 1.98
CA GLU A 450 22.78 -41.36 1.29
C GLU A 450 22.32 -42.54 2.18
N GLU A 451 21.99 -42.29 3.46
CA GLU A 451 21.95 -43.39 4.45
C GLU A 451 20.56 -43.66 5.04
N ASN A 452 19.49 -43.06 4.65
CA ASN A 452 18.20 -43.31 5.31
C ASN A 452 16.99 -42.93 4.44
N GLU A 453 16.69 -43.75 3.43
CA GLU A 453 15.54 -43.53 2.52
C GLU A 453 14.21 -43.47 3.26
N GLU A 454 14.03 -44.27 4.35
CA GLU A 454 12.80 -44.25 5.14
C GLU A 454 12.61 -42.94 5.89
N LEU A 455 13.66 -42.38 6.46
CA LEU A 455 13.64 -41.07 7.14
C LEU A 455 13.34 -39.94 6.13
N LEU A 456 13.99 -39.96 4.98
CA LEU A 456 13.76 -38.98 3.92
C LEU A 456 12.34 -39.02 3.37
N ALA A 457 11.80 -40.23 3.13
CA ALA A 457 10.41 -40.41 2.70
C ALA A 457 9.41 -39.93 3.77
N TYR A 458 9.73 -40.21 5.06
CA TYR A 458 8.92 -39.72 6.16
C TYR A 458 8.93 -38.19 6.26
N CYS A 459 10.12 -37.56 6.16
CA CYS A 459 10.26 -36.11 6.13
C CYS A 459 9.50 -35.50 4.93
N SER A 460 9.56 -36.10 3.74
CA SER A 460 8.82 -35.63 2.57
C SER A 460 7.32 -35.59 2.81
N LYS A 461 6.75 -36.61 3.44
CA LYS A 461 5.32 -36.67 3.76
C LYS A 461 4.86 -35.53 4.64
N TYR A 462 5.65 -35.13 5.64
CA TYR A 462 5.31 -33.99 6.51
C TYR A 462 5.64 -32.65 5.85
N ALA A 463 6.64 -32.60 4.99
CA ALA A 463 6.89 -31.43 4.17
C ALA A 463 5.69 -31.14 3.23
N GLU A 464 5.08 -32.18 2.64
CA GLU A 464 3.84 -32.08 1.85
C GLU A 464 2.65 -31.56 2.67
N ALA A 465 2.65 -31.81 4.00
CA ALA A 465 1.66 -31.25 4.92
C ALA A 465 1.99 -29.82 5.40
N GLY A 466 3.06 -29.22 4.92
CA GLY A 466 3.43 -27.82 5.20
C GLY A 466 4.36 -27.64 6.40
N PHE A 467 4.98 -28.72 6.90
CA PHE A 467 5.93 -28.64 8.00
C PHE A 467 7.36 -28.48 7.50
N ARG A 468 8.15 -27.68 8.20
CA ARG A 468 9.61 -27.72 8.13
C ARG A 468 10.11 -28.73 9.16
N ILE A 469 10.87 -29.73 8.73
CA ILE A 469 11.33 -30.79 9.60
C ILE A 469 12.81 -30.61 9.88
N LEU A 470 13.15 -30.57 11.17
CA LEU A 470 14.53 -30.67 11.64
C LEU A 470 14.73 -32.00 12.32
N VAL A 471 15.88 -32.60 12.07
CA VAL A 471 16.32 -33.85 12.70
C VAL A 471 17.36 -33.52 13.73
N LEU A 472 17.19 -34.03 14.95
CA LEU A 472 18.24 -34.12 15.95
C LEU A 472 18.95 -35.45 15.75
N ALA A 473 20.26 -35.41 15.58
CA ALA A 473 21.10 -36.58 15.38
C ALA A 473 22.26 -36.60 16.37
N TYR A 474 22.70 -37.79 16.72
CA TYR A 474 23.74 -38.06 17.72
C TYR A 474 24.85 -38.94 17.14
N SER A 475 26.06 -38.69 17.56
CA SER A 475 27.21 -39.56 17.35
C SER A 475 28.10 -39.60 18.60
N GLU A 476 28.57 -40.78 18.97
CA GLU A 476 29.55 -40.97 20.08
C GLU A 476 30.87 -40.25 19.77
N GLN A 477 31.15 -40.00 18.50
CA GLN A 477 32.41 -39.39 18.07
C GLN A 477 32.41 -37.88 18.36
N GLU A 478 33.43 -37.43 19.13
CA GLU A 478 33.66 -36.01 19.34
C GLU A 478 34.43 -35.41 18.12
N THR A 479 33.74 -34.54 17.34
CA THR A 479 34.37 -33.84 16.21
C THR A 479 35.05 -32.56 16.68
N LYS A 480 36.21 -32.22 16.06
CA LYS A 480 36.93 -30.96 16.31
C LYS A 480 36.67 -29.90 15.25
N GLY A 481 35.95 -30.24 14.22
CA GLY A 481 35.64 -29.38 13.09
C GLY A 481 34.14 -29.11 12.94
N THR A 482 33.79 -28.57 11.84
CA THR A 482 32.39 -28.31 11.46
C THR A 482 31.77 -29.40 10.58
N GLU A 483 32.58 -30.45 10.29
CA GLU A 483 32.15 -31.57 9.45
C GLU A 483 31.31 -32.57 10.24
N ARG A 484 30.50 -33.32 9.52
CA ARG A 484 29.60 -34.35 10.05
C ARG A 484 30.46 -35.53 10.59
N PRO A 485 30.25 -35.95 11.86
CA PRO A 485 30.95 -37.11 12.38
C PRO A 485 30.46 -38.41 11.72
N ALA A 486 31.29 -39.45 11.77
CA ALA A 486 30.85 -40.81 11.37
C ALA A 486 29.89 -41.40 12.39
N GLY A 487 29.04 -42.33 11.96
CA GLY A 487 28.08 -43.05 12.86
C GLY A 487 27.02 -42.11 13.44
N LEU A 488 26.57 -41.16 12.65
CA LEU A 488 25.48 -40.25 13.05
C LEU A 488 24.16 -40.99 12.99
N GLU A 489 23.40 -41.00 14.10
CA GLU A 489 22.11 -41.66 14.23
C GLU A 489 21.01 -40.65 14.53
N PRO A 490 19.84 -40.74 13.87
CA PRO A 490 18.73 -39.84 14.15
C PRO A 490 18.07 -40.20 15.49
N MET A 491 17.83 -39.18 16.33
CA MET A 491 17.17 -39.34 17.64
C MET A 491 15.72 -38.87 17.64
N GLY A 492 15.46 -37.72 17.01
CA GLY A 492 14.13 -37.11 17.00
C GLY A 492 13.94 -36.14 15.87
N LEU A 493 12.66 -35.86 15.61
CA LEU A 493 12.22 -34.94 14.57
C LEU A 493 11.38 -33.83 15.20
N PHE A 494 11.64 -32.64 14.79
CA PHE A 494 10.87 -31.46 15.17
C PHE A 494 10.06 -30.98 13.96
N LEU A 495 8.74 -30.99 14.09
CA LEU A 495 7.83 -30.47 13.11
C LEU A 495 7.58 -29.00 13.42
N ILE A 496 8.09 -28.14 12.57
CA ILE A 496 8.04 -26.69 12.72
C ILE A 496 7.14 -26.14 11.63
N THR A 497 6.22 -25.27 11.98
CA THR A 497 5.33 -24.60 11.04
C THR A 497 5.37 -23.09 11.19
N ASP A 498 5.10 -22.39 10.10
CA ASP A 498 4.85 -20.97 10.15
C ASP A 498 3.47 -20.70 10.78
N VAL A 499 3.40 -19.73 11.67
CA VAL A 499 2.15 -19.30 12.27
C VAL A 499 1.34 -18.49 11.27
N VAL A 500 0.24 -19.03 10.76
CA VAL A 500 -0.68 -18.32 9.88
C VAL A 500 -1.43 -17.27 10.70
N ARG A 501 -1.50 -16.04 10.22
CA ARG A 501 -2.25 -14.96 10.88
C ARG A 501 -3.72 -15.30 11.00
N ALA A 502 -4.32 -15.00 12.14
CA ALA A 502 -5.73 -15.29 12.40
C ALA A 502 -6.68 -14.57 11.42
N GLU A 503 -6.30 -13.37 10.96
CA GLU A 503 -7.06 -12.56 10.01
C GLU A 503 -6.83 -12.93 8.54
N ALA A 504 -5.88 -13.81 8.22
CA ALA A 504 -5.56 -14.15 6.84
C ALA A 504 -6.73 -14.82 6.08
N PRO A 505 -7.45 -15.82 6.65
CA PRO A 505 -8.56 -16.44 5.94
C PRO A 505 -9.67 -15.46 5.55
N ASP A 506 -10.08 -14.59 6.45
CA ASP A 506 -11.12 -13.58 6.19
C ASP A 506 -10.67 -12.56 5.14
N THR A 507 -9.40 -12.16 5.18
CA THR A 507 -8.82 -11.21 4.23
C THR A 507 -8.74 -11.81 2.83
N LEU A 508 -8.27 -13.06 2.69
CA LEU A 508 -8.20 -13.76 1.41
C LEU A 508 -9.61 -14.00 0.84
N ALA A 509 -10.58 -14.43 1.69
CA ALA A 509 -11.97 -14.60 1.29
C ALA A 509 -12.60 -13.28 0.82
N PHE A 510 -12.26 -12.15 1.46
CA PHE A 510 -12.71 -10.84 0.98
C PHE A 510 -12.20 -10.56 -0.43
N PHE A 511 -10.90 -10.69 -0.71
CA PHE A 511 -10.34 -10.43 -2.03
C PHE A 511 -10.90 -11.36 -3.10
N ASP A 512 -11.05 -12.64 -2.81
CA ASP A 512 -11.67 -13.61 -3.70
C ASP A 512 -13.12 -13.21 -4.02
N SER A 513 -13.92 -12.82 -3.03
CA SER A 513 -15.30 -12.32 -3.23
C SER A 513 -15.36 -11.08 -4.12
N GLN A 514 -14.28 -10.32 -4.18
CA GLN A 514 -14.13 -9.15 -5.04
C GLN A 514 -13.65 -9.51 -6.46
N GLY A 515 -13.33 -10.78 -6.72
CA GLY A 515 -12.78 -11.25 -7.99
C GLY A 515 -11.36 -10.75 -8.23
N VAL A 516 -10.58 -10.60 -7.17
CA VAL A 516 -9.14 -10.31 -7.22
C VAL A 516 -8.40 -11.64 -7.30
N ASP A 517 -7.53 -11.78 -8.28
CA ASP A 517 -6.67 -12.96 -8.42
C ASP A 517 -5.55 -12.90 -7.37
N LEU A 518 -5.44 -13.96 -6.57
CA LEU A 518 -4.48 -14.03 -5.47
C LEU A 518 -3.31 -14.92 -5.85
N LYS A 519 -2.09 -14.37 -5.73
CA LYS A 519 -0.83 -15.07 -6.01
C LYS A 519 0.02 -15.07 -4.74
N VAL A 520 0.40 -16.24 -4.26
CA VAL A 520 1.33 -16.39 -3.13
C VAL A 520 2.73 -16.68 -3.66
N ILE A 521 3.69 -15.87 -3.26
CA ILE A 521 5.05 -15.90 -3.79
C ILE A 521 6.03 -16.05 -2.62
N SER A 522 6.88 -17.07 -2.65
CA SER A 522 7.84 -17.33 -1.58
C SER A 522 9.18 -17.88 -2.11
N GLY A 523 10.24 -17.65 -1.35
CA GLY A 523 11.53 -18.33 -1.56
C GLY A 523 11.57 -19.77 -1.05
N ASP A 524 10.54 -20.21 -0.30
CA ASP A 524 10.46 -21.55 0.26
C ASP A 524 10.01 -22.60 -0.79
N ASP A 525 10.08 -23.87 -0.40
CA ASP A 525 9.66 -24.98 -1.24
C ASP A 525 8.18 -24.86 -1.64
N PRO A 526 7.83 -25.06 -2.94
CA PRO A 526 6.48 -24.82 -3.45
C PRO A 526 5.40 -25.66 -2.79
N VAL A 527 5.71 -26.89 -2.38
CA VAL A 527 4.74 -27.77 -1.72
C VAL A 527 4.39 -27.24 -0.33
N THR A 528 5.40 -26.81 0.42
CA THR A 528 5.23 -26.17 1.74
C THR A 528 4.44 -24.87 1.62
N VAL A 529 4.74 -24.04 0.61
CA VAL A 529 4.02 -22.78 0.37
C VAL A 529 2.56 -23.05 0.02
N SER A 530 2.28 -24.03 -0.82
CA SER A 530 0.93 -24.48 -1.19
C SER A 530 0.13 -24.92 0.04
N ALA A 531 0.72 -25.75 0.92
CA ALA A 531 0.06 -26.23 2.13
C ALA A 531 -0.30 -25.08 3.09
N ILE A 532 0.62 -24.11 3.28
CA ILE A 532 0.38 -22.93 4.12
C ILE A 532 -0.67 -22.03 3.48
N ALA A 533 -0.62 -21.79 2.16
CA ALA A 533 -1.61 -21.01 1.43
C ALA A 533 -3.00 -21.64 1.53
N LYS A 534 -3.10 -22.97 1.47
CA LYS A 534 -4.34 -23.72 1.67
C LYS A 534 -4.89 -23.58 3.09
N LYS A 535 -4.02 -23.70 4.11
CA LYS A 535 -4.37 -23.47 5.53
C LYS A 535 -4.85 -22.03 5.76
N ALA A 536 -4.30 -21.06 5.01
CA ALA A 536 -4.73 -19.66 5.02
C ALA A 536 -6.02 -19.40 4.21
N GLY A 537 -6.58 -20.39 3.52
CA GLY A 537 -7.85 -20.27 2.79
C GLY A 537 -7.73 -19.85 1.32
N LEU A 538 -6.56 -19.94 0.70
CA LEU A 538 -6.41 -19.70 -0.73
C LEU A 538 -7.07 -20.83 -1.55
N LYS A 539 -8.04 -20.49 -2.42
CA LYS A 539 -8.85 -21.48 -3.13
C LYS A 539 -8.08 -22.35 -4.13
N ASN A 540 -7.14 -21.77 -4.86
CA ASN A 540 -6.38 -22.46 -5.90
C ASN A 540 -4.95 -22.79 -5.45
N ALA A 541 -4.75 -23.06 -4.14
CA ALA A 541 -3.44 -23.34 -3.60
C ALA A 541 -2.76 -24.59 -4.20
N ASP A 542 -3.53 -25.54 -4.72
CA ASP A 542 -3.02 -26.75 -5.38
C ASP A 542 -2.38 -26.46 -6.76
N HIS A 543 -2.60 -25.26 -7.36
CA HIS A 543 -1.96 -24.80 -8.58
C HIS A 543 -0.64 -24.10 -8.22
N TYR A 544 0.39 -24.88 -7.95
CA TYR A 544 1.70 -24.35 -7.58
C TYR A 544 2.79 -24.73 -8.62
N ILE A 545 3.87 -23.96 -8.63
CA ILE A 545 5.01 -24.19 -9.50
C ILE A 545 6.33 -23.90 -8.76
N ASP A 546 7.37 -24.63 -9.11
CA ASP A 546 8.74 -24.36 -8.72
C ASP A 546 9.35 -23.32 -9.67
N ALA A 547 9.64 -22.14 -9.17
CA ALA A 547 10.16 -21.04 -9.99
C ALA A 547 11.55 -21.32 -10.60
N THR A 548 12.30 -22.30 -10.10
CA THR A 548 13.57 -22.72 -10.68
C THR A 548 13.40 -23.37 -12.04
N THR A 549 12.19 -23.87 -12.36
CA THR A 549 11.87 -24.46 -13.67
C THR A 549 11.53 -23.42 -14.74
N ILE A 550 11.33 -22.17 -14.34
CA ILE A 550 10.96 -21.06 -15.23
C ILE A 550 12.24 -20.39 -15.72
N THR A 551 12.54 -20.57 -17.01
CA THR A 551 13.79 -20.07 -17.61
C THR A 551 13.59 -18.98 -18.65
N THR A 552 12.38 -18.89 -19.24
CA THR A 552 12.08 -17.93 -20.30
C THR A 552 10.96 -16.97 -19.92
N PRO A 553 10.90 -15.75 -20.50
CA PRO A 553 9.81 -14.80 -20.27
C PRO A 553 8.43 -15.35 -20.65
N ASP A 554 8.35 -16.19 -21.70
CA ASP A 554 7.08 -16.78 -22.14
C ASP A 554 6.57 -17.84 -21.15
N GLU A 555 7.46 -18.60 -20.55
CA GLU A 555 7.12 -19.51 -19.44
C GLU A 555 6.63 -18.73 -18.23
N MET A 556 7.28 -17.62 -17.91
CA MET A 556 6.84 -16.73 -16.80
C MET A 556 5.41 -16.21 -17.06
N GLN A 557 5.11 -15.75 -18.27
CA GLN A 557 3.76 -15.28 -18.61
C GLN A 557 2.69 -16.36 -18.48
N ARG A 558 3.01 -17.61 -18.87
CA ARG A 558 2.09 -18.75 -18.67
C ARG A 558 1.95 -19.12 -17.21
N ALA A 559 3.07 -19.20 -16.49
CA ALA A 559 3.06 -19.55 -15.08
C ALA A 559 2.20 -18.58 -14.25
N VAL A 560 2.34 -17.26 -14.46
CA VAL A 560 1.53 -16.28 -13.72
C VAL A 560 0.04 -16.32 -14.09
N ALA A 561 -0.32 -16.81 -15.27
CA ALA A 561 -1.71 -16.98 -15.67
C ALA A 561 -2.35 -18.26 -15.09
N GLU A 562 -1.59 -19.35 -14.96
CA GLU A 562 -2.10 -20.68 -14.62
C GLU A 562 -1.94 -21.03 -13.13
N CYS A 563 -0.90 -20.51 -12.47
CA CYS A 563 -0.56 -20.87 -11.10
C CYS A 563 -0.95 -19.77 -10.09
N SER A 564 -1.33 -20.19 -8.89
CA SER A 564 -1.63 -19.28 -7.77
C SER A 564 -0.53 -19.28 -6.70
N VAL A 565 0.36 -20.28 -6.69
CA VAL A 565 1.43 -20.42 -5.70
C VAL A 565 2.77 -20.63 -6.39
N PHE A 566 3.76 -19.87 -5.95
CA PHE A 566 5.11 -19.89 -6.52
C PHE A 566 6.13 -20.11 -5.40
N GLY A 567 6.90 -21.19 -5.50
CA GLY A 567 7.96 -21.54 -4.57
C GLY A 567 9.35 -21.37 -5.15
N ARG A 568 10.38 -21.26 -4.32
CA ARG A 568 11.80 -21.06 -4.65
C ARG A 568 12.06 -19.87 -5.55
N VAL A 569 11.25 -18.80 -5.35
CA VAL A 569 11.29 -17.59 -6.17
C VAL A 569 12.45 -16.69 -5.72
N THR A 570 13.28 -16.28 -6.65
CA THR A 570 14.34 -15.29 -6.42
C THR A 570 13.78 -13.86 -6.43
N PRO A 571 14.47 -12.86 -5.83
CA PRO A 571 14.03 -11.46 -5.86
C PRO A 571 13.82 -10.92 -7.28
N GLN A 572 14.68 -11.32 -8.22
CA GLN A 572 14.56 -10.93 -9.62
C GLN A 572 13.33 -11.55 -10.29
N GLN A 573 13.04 -12.83 -10.01
CA GLN A 573 11.84 -13.48 -10.50
C GLN A 573 10.56 -12.86 -9.92
N LYS A 574 10.55 -12.44 -8.63
CA LYS A 574 9.42 -11.68 -8.04
C LYS A 574 9.10 -10.43 -8.87
N LYS A 575 10.12 -9.67 -9.27
CA LYS A 575 9.98 -8.51 -10.16
C LYS A 575 9.43 -8.90 -11.53
N GLN A 576 10.00 -9.95 -12.15
CA GLN A 576 9.57 -10.43 -13.47
C GLN A 576 8.11 -10.91 -13.48
N MET A 577 7.66 -11.53 -12.40
CA MET A 577 6.25 -11.94 -12.22
C MET A 577 5.32 -10.73 -12.23
N VAL A 578 5.65 -9.67 -11.49
CA VAL A 578 4.88 -8.42 -11.50
C VAL A 578 4.84 -7.83 -12.92
N GLN A 579 5.98 -7.78 -13.61
CA GLN A 579 6.06 -7.29 -14.98
C GLN A 579 5.25 -8.13 -15.96
N ALA A 580 5.26 -9.47 -15.83
CA ALA A 580 4.48 -10.37 -16.66
C ALA A 580 2.97 -10.16 -16.49
N LEU A 581 2.50 -9.96 -15.24
CA LEU A 581 1.11 -9.62 -14.95
C LEU A 581 0.69 -8.25 -15.52
N GLN A 582 1.55 -7.24 -15.39
CA GLN A 582 1.32 -5.90 -15.95
C GLN A 582 1.29 -5.93 -17.50
N ALA A 583 2.13 -6.76 -18.13
CA ALA A 583 2.11 -6.96 -19.57
C ALA A 583 0.78 -7.58 -20.06
N GLN A 584 0.12 -8.37 -19.22
CA GLN A 584 -1.24 -8.90 -19.45
C GLN A 584 -2.35 -7.89 -19.10
N LYS A 585 -1.98 -6.64 -18.76
CA LYS A 585 -2.86 -5.52 -18.41
C LYS A 585 -3.56 -5.67 -17.06
N HIS A 586 -3.00 -6.47 -16.16
CA HIS A 586 -3.44 -6.51 -14.78
C HIS A 586 -2.95 -5.29 -14.00
N THR A 587 -3.75 -4.85 -13.04
CA THR A 587 -3.36 -3.86 -12.03
C THR A 587 -2.88 -4.61 -10.79
N VAL A 588 -1.57 -4.62 -10.60
CA VAL A 588 -0.91 -5.50 -9.64
C VAL A 588 -0.62 -4.78 -8.32
N ALA A 589 -1.13 -5.32 -7.22
CA ALA A 589 -0.62 -4.98 -5.90
C ALA A 589 0.38 -6.03 -5.42
N MET A 590 1.43 -5.61 -4.72
CA MET A 590 2.43 -6.49 -4.11
C MET A 590 2.56 -6.18 -2.62
N THR A 591 2.49 -7.24 -1.80
CA THR A 591 2.84 -7.14 -0.38
C THR A 591 4.17 -7.82 -0.13
N GLY A 592 4.96 -7.26 0.77
CA GLY A 592 6.23 -7.84 1.19
C GLY A 592 6.77 -7.16 2.44
N ASP A 593 7.62 -7.86 3.18
CA ASP A 593 8.24 -7.37 4.40
C ASP A 593 9.77 -7.46 4.36
N GLY A 594 10.31 -8.27 3.46
CA GLY A 594 11.74 -8.55 3.34
C GLY A 594 12.49 -7.65 2.36
N VAL A 595 13.80 -7.68 2.45
CA VAL A 595 14.72 -7.07 1.47
C VAL A 595 14.51 -7.70 0.08
N ASN A 596 14.18 -8.99 0.04
CA ASN A 596 13.96 -9.76 -1.18
C ASN A 596 12.74 -9.29 -1.99
N ASP A 597 11.84 -8.52 -1.38
CA ASP A 597 10.62 -8.02 -2.02
C ASP A 597 10.79 -6.64 -2.65
N VAL A 598 11.85 -5.94 -2.31
CA VAL A 598 12.10 -4.54 -2.66
C VAL A 598 11.96 -4.28 -4.17
N LEU A 599 12.52 -5.15 -5.00
CA LEU A 599 12.44 -5.02 -6.46
C LEU A 599 11.01 -5.18 -6.98
N ALA A 600 10.26 -6.13 -6.43
CA ALA A 600 8.86 -6.37 -6.79
C ALA A 600 7.94 -5.26 -6.26
N LEU A 601 8.17 -4.79 -5.02
CA LEU A 601 7.44 -3.65 -4.44
C LEU A 601 7.62 -2.37 -5.26
N LYS A 602 8.83 -2.11 -5.76
CA LYS A 602 9.11 -0.95 -6.62
C LYS A 602 8.45 -1.06 -8.00
N GLU A 603 8.29 -2.26 -8.53
CA GLU A 603 7.71 -2.49 -9.87
C GLU A 603 6.18 -2.48 -9.83
N ALA A 604 5.55 -2.93 -8.75
CA ALA A 604 4.09 -3.05 -8.60
C ALA A 604 3.37 -1.70 -8.75
N ASP A 605 2.11 -1.74 -9.23
CA ASP A 605 1.26 -0.55 -9.34
C ASP A 605 0.87 0.01 -7.97
N CYS A 606 0.76 -0.86 -6.95
CA CYS A 606 0.60 -0.49 -5.56
C CYS A 606 1.40 -1.44 -4.67
N SER A 607 2.25 -0.91 -3.81
CA SER A 607 3.08 -1.70 -2.90
C SER A 607 2.70 -1.48 -1.45
N ILE A 608 2.68 -2.56 -0.68
CA ILE A 608 2.27 -2.58 0.72
C ILE A 608 3.33 -3.29 1.55
N ALA A 609 3.82 -2.64 2.60
CA ALA A 609 4.78 -3.21 3.53
C ALA A 609 4.20 -3.36 4.94
N MET A 610 4.71 -4.35 5.67
CA MET A 610 4.44 -4.53 7.09
C MET A 610 5.42 -3.71 7.93
N ALA A 611 4.96 -3.11 9.04
CA ALA A 611 5.85 -2.33 9.91
C ALA A 611 6.92 -3.18 10.59
N ALA A 612 6.66 -4.46 10.83
CA ALA A 612 7.64 -5.42 11.34
C ALA A 612 8.71 -5.80 10.32
N GLY A 613 8.49 -5.49 9.03
CA GLY A 613 9.42 -5.79 7.96
C GLY A 613 10.67 -4.90 7.94
N SER A 614 11.54 -5.14 6.96
CA SER A 614 12.77 -4.40 6.76
C SER A 614 12.52 -2.91 6.49
N ASP A 615 13.44 -2.06 6.89
CA ASP A 615 13.37 -0.62 6.60
C ASP A 615 13.36 -0.34 5.10
N ALA A 616 14.03 -1.16 4.35
CA ALA A 616 14.04 -1.14 2.91
C ALA A 616 12.65 -1.30 2.27
N ALA A 617 11.91 -2.31 2.68
CA ALA A 617 10.55 -2.54 2.19
C ALA A 617 9.63 -1.38 2.59
N LYS A 618 9.73 -0.90 3.84
CA LYS A 618 8.94 0.24 4.34
C LYS A 618 9.20 1.54 3.59
N ASN A 619 10.46 1.83 3.25
CA ASN A 619 10.83 3.08 2.58
C ASN A 619 10.35 3.15 1.12
N ILE A 620 10.16 2.00 0.47
CA ILE A 620 9.76 1.90 -0.93
C ILE A 620 8.26 1.73 -1.09
N ALA A 621 7.59 1.12 -0.12
CA ALA A 621 6.18 0.82 -0.20
C ALA A 621 5.32 2.09 -0.27
N ASN A 622 4.25 2.06 -1.07
CA ASN A 622 3.28 3.15 -1.13
C ASN A 622 2.39 3.20 0.14
N VAL A 623 2.21 2.05 0.78
CA VAL A 623 1.40 1.90 2.01
C VAL A 623 2.17 1.06 3.02
N VAL A 624 2.16 1.49 4.30
CA VAL A 624 2.75 0.73 5.40
C VAL A 624 1.68 0.44 6.46
N LEU A 625 1.53 -0.84 6.82
CA LEU A 625 0.64 -1.31 7.88
C LEU A 625 1.38 -1.22 9.23
N LEU A 626 1.08 -0.19 10.05
CA LEU A 626 1.87 0.19 11.23
C LEU A 626 1.84 -0.83 12.37
N ASP A 627 0.81 -1.65 12.47
CA ASP A 627 0.70 -2.77 13.41
C ASP A 627 0.87 -4.14 12.74
N SER A 628 1.36 -4.14 11.49
CA SER A 628 1.53 -5.35 10.68
C SER A 628 0.24 -6.19 10.56
N ASN A 629 -0.92 -5.57 10.69
CA ASN A 629 -2.21 -6.25 10.63
C ASN A 629 -2.68 -6.38 9.18
N PHE A 630 -2.58 -7.59 8.64
CA PHE A 630 -3.04 -7.91 7.28
C PHE A 630 -4.55 -7.70 7.09
N GLY A 631 -5.35 -7.84 8.16
CA GLY A 631 -6.80 -7.57 8.15
C GLY A 631 -7.18 -6.11 7.89
N ALA A 632 -6.23 -5.18 7.86
CA ALA A 632 -6.48 -3.80 7.44
C ALA A 632 -6.68 -3.64 5.93
N MET A 633 -6.23 -4.59 5.11
CA MET A 633 -6.28 -4.53 3.65
C MET A 633 -7.68 -4.32 3.07
N PRO A 634 -8.75 -5.03 3.49
CA PRO A 634 -10.12 -4.76 3.06
C PRO A 634 -10.57 -3.32 3.30
N HIS A 635 -10.14 -2.72 4.41
CA HIS A 635 -10.47 -1.32 4.73
C HIS A 635 -9.80 -0.35 3.76
N ILE A 636 -8.55 -0.62 3.34
CA ILE A 636 -7.83 0.23 2.39
C ILE A 636 -8.52 0.20 1.02
N VAL A 637 -8.88 -0.99 0.53
CA VAL A 637 -9.64 -1.16 -0.73
C VAL A 637 -10.98 -0.42 -0.67
N ASN A 638 -11.72 -0.57 0.42
CA ASN A 638 -13.00 0.11 0.59
C ASN A 638 -12.84 1.64 0.63
N GLN A 639 -11.81 2.17 1.30
CA GLN A 639 -11.52 3.60 1.27
C GLN A 639 -11.13 4.08 -0.12
N GLY A 640 -10.35 3.30 -0.87
CA GLY A 640 -10.05 3.59 -2.26
C GLY A 640 -11.31 3.68 -3.13
N ARG A 641 -12.21 2.70 -3.01
CA ARG A 641 -13.50 2.70 -3.72
C ARG A 641 -14.35 3.92 -3.36
N ARG A 642 -14.45 4.23 -2.06
CA ARG A 642 -15.13 5.44 -1.59
C ARG A 642 -14.60 6.69 -2.27
N VAL A 643 -13.29 6.87 -2.26
CA VAL A 643 -12.63 8.03 -2.84
C VAL A 643 -12.89 8.10 -4.34
N VAL A 644 -12.66 7.02 -5.08
CA VAL A 644 -12.83 7.00 -6.56
C VAL A 644 -14.27 7.21 -6.96
N ASN A 645 -15.23 6.53 -6.32
CA ASN A 645 -16.64 6.67 -6.64
C ASN A 645 -17.16 8.09 -6.38
N ASN A 646 -16.75 8.70 -5.26
CA ASN A 646 -17.14 10.06 -4.93
C ASN A 646 -16.51 11.09 -5.88
N ILE A 647 -15.23 10.91 -6.24
CA ILE A 647 -14.57 11.77 -7.23
C ILE A 647 -15.21 11.61 -8.61
N ARG A 648 -15.59 10.39 -9.03
CA ARG A 648 -16.30 10.15 -10.30
C ARG A 648 -17.62 10.94 -10.38
N SER A 649 -18.43 10.86 -9.32
CA SER A 649 -19.69 11.58 -9.25
C SER A 649 -19.48 13.09 -9.26
N ALA A 650 -18.54 13.59 -8.48
CA ALA A 650 -18.19 15.00 -8.46
C ALA A 650 -17.66 15.49 -9.81
N ALA A 651 -16.72 14.75 -10.41
CA ALA A 651 -16.17 15.07 -11.73
C ALA A 651 -17.27 15.13 -12.81
N SER A 652 -18.27 14.25 -12.75
CA SER A 652 -19.42 14.29 -13.64
C SER A 652 -20.17 15.63 -13.54
N MET A 653 -20.41 16.12 -12.32
CA MET A 653 -21.11 17.41 -12.12
C MET A 653 -20.29 18.60 -12.64
N PHE A 654 -18.97 18.63 -12.41
CA PHE A 654 -18.11 19.68 -12.95
C PHE A 654 -18.03 19.60 -14.48
N LEU A 655 -17.99 18.41 -15.06
CA LEU A 655 -17.92 18.24 -16.50
C LEU A 655 -19.25 18.59 -17.19
N ILE A 656 -20.41 18.37 -16.56
CA ILE A 656 -21.70 18.86 -17.04
C ILE A 656 -21.63 20.37 -17.23
N LYS A 657 -21.12 21.10 -16.23
CA LYS A 657 -20.98 22.55 -16.29
C LYS A 657 -20.12 22.99 -17.49
N THR A 658 -18.98 22.38 -17.63
CA THR A 658 -18.02 22.68 -18.66
C THR A 658 -18.57 22.43 -20.08
N ILE A 659 -19.14 21.24 -20.32
CA ILE A 659 -19.69 20.86 -21.62
C ILE A 659 -20.89 21.76 -21.97
N PHE A 660 -21.80 21.98 -21.01
CA PHE A 660 -22.91 22.90 -21.16
C PHE A 660 -22.46 24.31 -21.61
N SER A 661 -21.48 24.88 -20.91
CA SER A 661 -20.98 26.22 -21.23
C SER A 661 -20.28 26.28 -22.57
N VAL A 662 -19.55 25.25 -22.97
CA VAL A 662 -18.95 25.15 -24.31
C VAL A 662 -20.02 25.06 -25.38
N LEU A 663 -21.01 24.19 -25.23
CA LEU A 663 -22.11 24.04 -26.19
C LEU A 663 -22.92 25.32 -26.31
N LEU A 664 -23.24 25.97 -25.18
CA LEU A 664 -23.99 27.23 -25.19
C LEU A 664 -23.21 28.38 -25.83
N ALA A 665 -21.89 28.45 -25.57
CA ALA A 665 -21.04 29.44 -26.24
C ALA A 665 -21.02 29.24 -27.76
N LEU A 666 -20.92 27.97 -28.22
CA LEU A 666 -21.03 27.66 -29.65
C LEU A 666 -22.38 28.06 -30.24
N ILE A 667 -23.50 27.73 -29.56
CA ILE A 667 -24.83 28.14 -29.98
C ILE A 667 -24.95 29.66 -30.07
N THR A 668 -24.45 30.36 -29.05
CA THR A 668 -24.45 31.86 -29.06
C THR A 668 -23.63 32.42 -30.23
N ILE A 669 -22.47 31.82 -30.52
CA ILE A 669 -21.62 32.25 -31.65
C ILE A 669 -22.34 32.08 -32.99
N PHE A 670 -23.03 30.97 -33.21
CA PHE A 670 -23.61 30.64 -34.51
C PHE A 670 -25.06 31.08 -34.67
N PHE A 671 -25.88 31.04 -33.59
CA PHE A 671 -27.33 31.19 -33.67
C PHE A 671 -27.92 32.26 -32.72
N GLY A 672 -27.13 32.75 -31.72
CA GLY A 672 -27.66 33.68 -30.72
C GLY A 672 -27.20 35.10 -30.90
N ASP A 673 -27.96 36.06 -30.36
CA ASP A 673 -27.57 37.47 -30.34
C ASP A 673 -26.75 37.82 -29.09
N ALA A 674 -27.14 37.34 -27.90
CA ALA A 674 -26.47 37.60 -26.65
C ALA A 674 -26.30 36.31 -25.83
N TYR A 675 -25.23 36.23 -25.05
CA TYR A 675 -25.03 35.13 -24.09
C TYR A 675 -26.00 35.31 -22.91
N PRO A 676 -26.80 34.26 -22.54
CA PRO A 676 -27.96 34.43 -21.65
C PRO A 676 -27.60 34.47 -20.15
N PHE A 677 -26.35 34.56 -19.75
CA PHE A 677 -25.93 34.54 -18.35
C PHE A 677 -24.91 35.66 -18.05
N GLU A 678 -25.01 36.18 -16.82
CA GLU A 678 -23.98 37.01 -16.20
C GLU A 678 -23.05 36.18 -15.28
N PRO A 679 -21.83 36.62 -14.99
CA PRO A 679 -20.88 35.93 -14.08
C PRO A 679 -21.46 35.64 -12.71
N ILE A 680 -22.24 36.52 -12.13
CA ILE A 680 -22.89 36.33 -10.81
C ILE A 680 -23.89 35.17 -10.83
N GLN A 681 -24.64 35.03 -11.93
CA GLN A 681 -25.62 33.96 -12.12
C GLN A 681 -24.93 32.60 -12.28
N MET A 682 -23.85 32.55 -13.04
CA MET A 682 -23.01 31.34 -13.17
C MET A 682 -22.36 30.97 -11.85
N SER A 683 -21.98 31.96 -11.04
CA SER A 683 -21.43 31.73 -9.70
C SER A 683 -22.45 31.11 -8.75
N LEU A 684 -23.73 31.56 -8.80
CA LEU A 684 -24.80 30.99 -8.02
C LEU A 684 -25.05 29.51 -8.38
N ILE A 685 -25.15 29.20 -9.68
CA ILE A 685 -25.30 27.84 -10.18
C ILE A 685 -24.11 27.00 -9.74
N SER A 686 -22.88 27.49 -9.90
CA SER A 686 -21.65 26.79 -9.51
C SER A 686 -21.60 26.50 -8.02
N ALA A 687 -22.02 27.42 -7.16
CA ALA A 687 -22.01 27.22 -5.72
C ALA A 687 -23.12 26.24 -5.27
N CYS A 688 -24.38 26.51 -5.64
CA CYS A 688 -25.53 25.77 -5.09
C CYS A 688 -25.78 24.42 -5.78
N ALA A 689 -25.47 24.29 -7.07
CA ALA A 689 -25.78 23.08 -7.83
C ALA A 689 -24.58 22.18 -8.09
N VAL A 690 -23.34 22.68 -7.97
CA VAL A 690 -22.14 21.90 -8.24
C VAL A 690 -21.22 21.87 -7.00
N GLY A 691 -20.64 22.98 -6.56
CA GLY A 691 -19.56 23.01 -5.59
C GLY A 691 -19.94 22.48 -4.20
N ILE A 692 -20.90 23.14 -3.54
CA ILE A 692 -21.31 22.77 -2.17
C ILE A 692 -21.89 21.35 -2.10
N PRO A 693 -22.86 20.96 -2.96
CA PRO A 693 -23.41 19.61 -2.86
C PRO A 693 -22.39 18.52 -3.17
N THR A 694 -21.53 18.70 -4.18
CA THR A 694 -20.48 17.71 -4.47
C THR A 694 -19.48 17.58 -3.33
N PHE A 695 -19.08 18.70 -2.71
CA PHE A 695 -18.17 18.68 -1.55
C PHE A 695 -18.78 17.90 -0.37
N LEU A 696 -20.04 18.15 -0.04
CA LEU A 696 -20.74 17.43 1.03
C LEU A 696 -20.90 15.93 0.70
N LEU A 697 -21.24 15.61 -0.54
CA LEU A 697 -21.47 14.25 -0.99
C LEU A 697 -20.17 13.44 -1.17
N THR A 698 -18.98 14.07 -1.29
CA THR A 698 -17.71 13.34 -1.29
C THR A 698 -17.37 12.72 0.06
N GLN A 699 -18.04 13.08 1.12
CA GLN A 699 -17.83 12.47 2.44
C GLN A 699 -18.65 11.19 2.63
N GLU A 700 -19.50 10.83 1.69
CA GLU A 700 -20.35 9.65 1.78
C GLU A 700 -19.57 8.34 1.64
N ASN A 701 -20.06 7.30 2.32
CA ASN A 701 -19.50 5.95 2.24
C ASN A 701 -20.11 5.22 1.02
N ASN A 702 -19.36 5.20 -0.07
CA ASN A 702 -19.72 4.47 -1.30
C ASN A 702 -18.62 3.46 -1.63
N TYR A 703 -18.82 2.21 -1.25
CA TYR A 703 -17.85 1.10 -1.39
C TYR A 703 -18.12 0.21 -2.62
N ASN A 704 -19.02 0.62 -3.52
CA ASN A 704 -19.37 -0.15 -4.70
C ASN A 704 -18.11 -0.46 -5.54
N LYS A 705 -18.10 -1.66 -6.14
CA LYS A 705 -17.02 -2.06 -7.06
C LYS A 705 -16.94 -1.09 -8.25
N ILE A 706 -15.73 -0.85 -8.72
CA ILE A 706 -15.47 0.07 -9.83
C ILE A 706 -15.52 -0.72 -11.13
N ASP A 707 -16.58 -0.50 -11.94
CA ASP A 707 -16.83 -1.32 -13.14
C ASP A 707 -16.25 -0.78 -14.43
N HIS A 708 -15.96 0.55 -14.53
CA HIS A 708 -15.56 1.20 -15.77
C HIS A 708 -14.36 2.13 -15.55
N THR A 709 -13.66 2.46 -16.65
CA THR A 709 -12.62 3.49 -16.63
C THR A 709 -13.20 4.83 -16.15
N PHE A 710 -12.41 5.59 -15.39
CA PHE A 710 -12.83 6.86 -14.81
C PHE A 710 -13.43 7.81 -15.85
N LEU A 711 -12.70 8.05 -16.94
CA LEU A 711 -13.11 9.00 -17.98
C LEU A 711 -14.42 8.61 -18.68
N ARG A 712 -14.60 7.33 -19.00
CA ARG A 712 -15.80 6.82 -19.62
C ARG A 712 -17.03 7.04 -18.74
N HIS A 713 -16.92 6.71 -17.46
CA HIS A 713 -18.00 6.89 -16.49
C HIS A 713 -18.40 8.37 -16.36
N VAL A 714 -17.42 9.25 -16.20
CA VAL A 714 -17.66 10.69 -16.05
C VAL A 714 -18.33 11.26 -17.30
N PHE A 715 -17.84 10.90 -18.48
CA PHE A 715 -18.38 11.39 -19.75
C PHE A 715 -19.80 10.88 -20.03
N MET A 716 -20.07 9.60 -19.78
CA MET A 716 -21.40 9.01 -19.98
C MET A 716 -22.49 9.67 -19.10
N ASN A 717 -22.11 10.11 -17.90
CA ASN A 717 -23.04 10.83 -17.02
C ASN A 717 -23.14 12.32 -17.38
N ALA A 718 -22.03 12.95 -17.80
CA ALA A 718 -22.00 14.38 -18.02
C ALA A 718 -22.57 14.82 -19.36
N PHE A 719 -22.28 14.10 -20.44
CA PHE A 719 -22.64 14.54 -21.79
C PHE A 719 -24.16 14.60 -22.03
N PRO A 720 -24.97 13.59 -21.69
CA PRO A 720 -26.42 13.64 -21.88
C PRO A 720 -27.08 14.78 -21.07
N ALA A 721 -26.63 14.97 -19.83
CA ALA A 721 -27.17 16.03 -18.97
C ALA A 721 -26.82 17.41 -19.54
N ALA A 722 -25.60 17.63 -19.98
CA ALA A 722 -25.17 18.90 -20.58
C ALA A 722 -25.94 19.22 -21.86
N VAL A 723 -26.17 18.25 -22.74
CA VAL A 723 -26.98 18.40 -23.96
C VAL A 723 -28.43 18.75 -23.62
N THR A 724 -29.00 18.09 -22.62
CA THR A 724 -30.39 18.39 -22.18
C THR A 724 -30.51 19.82 -21.66
N ILE A 725 -29.58 20.23 -20.77
CA ILE A 725 -29.55 21.60 -20.22
C ILE A 725 -29.41 22.62 -21.36
N THR A 726 -28.50 22.38 -22.29
CA THR A 726 -28.25 23.25 -23.45
C THR A 726 -29.48 23.37 -24.33
N GLY A 727 -30.17 22.25 -24.61
CA GLY A 727 -31.40 22.24 -25.40
C GLY A 727 -32.54 23.02 -24.74
N CYS A 728 -32.71 22.89 -23.42
CA CYS A 728 -33.69 23.68 -22.68
C CYS A 728 -33.40 25.17 -22.73
N VAL A 729 -32.13 25.57 -22.50
CA VAL A 729 -31.75 26.99 -22.56
C VAL A 729 -31.89 27.54 -23.97
N PHE A 730 -31.49 26.78 -24.99
CA PHE A 730 -31.65 27.19 -26.38
C PHE A 730 -33.12 27.38 -26.77
N THR A 731 -34.02 26.48 -26.32
CA THR A 731 -35.46 26.63 -26.54
C THR A 731 -36.00 27.94 -25.91
N ILE A 732 -35.54 28.25 -24.67
CA ILE A 732 -35.93 29.50 -23.99
C ILE A 732 -35.41 30.71 -24.76
N MET A 733 -34.18 30.66 -25.24
CA MET A 733 -33.61 31.73 -26.06
C MET A 733 -34.49 32.01 -27.30
N LEU A 734 -34.83 30.94 -28.03
CA LEU A 734 -35.72 31.06 -29.21
C LEU A 734 -37.11 31.63 -28.87
N VAL A 735 -37.74 31.18 -27.80
CA VAL A 735 -39.06 31.66 -27.38
C VAL A 735 -38.99 33.13 -26.93
N CYS A 736 -38.01 33.46 -26.06
CA CYS A 736 -37.91 34.83 -25.55
C CYS A 736 -37.53 35.84 -26.63
N GLN A 737 -36.69 35.48 -27.60
CA GLN A 737 -36.35 36.38 -28.73
C GLN A 737 -37.51 36.58 -29.69
N ASN A 738 -38.26 35.53 -30.02
CA ASN A 738 -39.31 35.61 -31.03
C ASN A 738 -40.69 36.05 -30.50
N VAL A 739 -40.94 35.85 -29.18
CA VAL A 739 -42.29 36.08 -28.60
C VAL A 739 -42.33 37.26 -27.65
N TYR A 740 -41.32 37.36 -26.74
CA TYR A 740 -41.39 38.34 -25.63
C TYR A 740 -40.48 39.55 -25.80
N HIS A 741 -39.46 39.50 -26.60
CA HIS A 741 -38.46 40.56 -26.83
C HIS A 741 -37.90 41.20 -25.54
N SER A 742 -37.74 40.40 -24.46
CA SER A 742 -37.27 40.86 -23.15
C SER A 742 -36.02 40.12 -22.68
N ASN A 743 -34.88 40.82 -22.56
CA ASN A 743 -33.65 40.25 -22.09
C ASN A 743 -33.69 39.90 -20.61
N VAL A 744 -34.40 40.63 -19.77
CA VAL A 744 -34.53 40.36 -18.33
C VAL A 744 -35.28 39.05 -18.10
N MET A 745 -36.38 38.83 -18.84
CA MET A 745 -37.12 37.61 -18.76
C MET A 745 -36.34 36.41 -19.27
N LEU A 746 -35.54 36.58 -20.32
CA LEU A 746 -34.62 35.59 -20.86
C LEU A 746 -33.61 35.11 -19.80
N ASN A 747 -32.87 36.04 -19.21
CA ASN A 747 -31.81 35.72 -18.25
C ASN A 747 -32.38 34.99 -17.01
N THR A 748 -33.51 35.50 -16.47
CA THR A 748 -34.16 34.88 -15.29
C THR A 748 -34.66 33.47 -15.61
N ALA A 749 -35.33 33.25 -16.73
CA ALA A 749 -35.82 31.95 -17.15
C ALA A 749 -34.67 30.95 -17.38
N CYS A 750 -33.62 31.38 -18.03
CA CYS A 750 -32.41 30.57 -18.26
C CYS A 750 -31.76 30.15 -16.95
N VAL A 751 -31.59 31.03 -15.95
CA VAL A 751 -31.02 30.71 -14.64
C VAL A 751 -31.85 29.68 -13.89
N LEU A 752 -33.18 29.88 -13.82
CA LEU A 752 -34.10 28.98 -13.10
C LEU A 752 -34.15 27.60 -13.73
N VAL A 753 -34.27 27.51 -15.04
CA VAL A 753 -34.32 26.24 -15.76
C VAL A 753 -32.96 25.51 -15.69
N THR A 754 -31.90 26.25 -15.84
CA THR A 754 -30.56 25.67 -15.70
C THR A 754 -30.34 25.10 -14.29
N GLY A 755 -30.63 25.86 -13.24
CA GLY A 755 -30.55 25.38 -11.85
C GLY A 755 -31.42 24.16 -11.59
N TRP A 756 -32.68 24.15 -12.10
CA TRP A 756 -33.55 22.97 -11.97
C TRP A 756 -32.97 21.72 -12.66
N ASN A 757 -32.46 21.88 -13.87
CA ASN A 757 -31.84 20.77 -14.61
C ASN A 757 -30.57 20.25 -13.92
N TYR A 758 -29.74 21.14 -13.35
CA TYR A 758 -28.57 20.72 -12.57
C TYR A 758 -28.97 19.96 -11.33
N MET A 759 -30.04 20.35 -10.63
CA MET A 759 -30.53 19.58 -9.48
C MET A 759 -31.11 18.22 -9.90
N SER A 760 -31.70 18.14 -11.09
CA SER A 760 -32.10 16.86 -11.67
C SER A 760 -30.90 15.98 -12.05
N ALA A 761 -29.87 16.56 -12.65
CA ALA A 761 -28.63 15.88 -12.95
C ALA A 761 -27.93 15.40 -11.66
N LEU A 762 -27.93 16.20 -10.60
CA LEU A 762 -27.39 15.82 -9.29
C LEU A 762 -28.11 14.59 -8.71
N ARG A 763 -29.44 14.52 -8.83
CA ARG A 763 -30.20 13.34 -8.42
C ARG A 763 -29.84 12.09 -9.22
N THR A 764 -29.63 12.23 -10.51
CA THR A 764 -29.26 11.11 -11.41
C THR A 764 -27.85 10.61 -11.12
N VAL A 765 -26.89 11.51 -11.02
CA VAL A 765 -25.48 11.17 -10.78
C VAL A 765 -25.26 10.49 -9.43
N TYR A 766 -26.06 10.88 -8.40
CA TYR A 766 -25.97 10.30 -7.07
C TYR A 766 -27.08 9.27 -6.77
N SER A 767 -27.74 8.72 -7.79
CA SER A 767 -28.71 7.63 -7.61
C SER A 767 -28.00 6.31 -7.22
N PRO A 768 -28.63 5.46 -6.38
CA PRO A 768 -29.89 5.61 -5.66
C PRO A 768 -29.81 6.60 -4.49
N LEU A 769 -30.91 7.32 -4.22
CA LEU A 769 -30.95 8.36 -3.19
C LEU A 769 -31.23 7.77 -1.81
N ASN A 770 -30.25 7.78 -0.92
CA ASN A 770 -30.43 7.54 0.51
C ASN A 770 -30.85 8.83 1.25
N THR A 771 -31.10 8.72 2.55
CA THR A 771 -31.55 9.86 3.37
C THR A 771 -30.56 11.03 3.35
N TYR A 772 -29.26 10.75 3.46
CA TYR A 772 -28.19 11.75 3.44
C TYR A 772 -28.18 12.53 2.11
N ARG A 773 -28.22 11.81 0.99
CA ARG A 773 -28.30 12.40 -0.37
C ARG A 773 -29.54 13.27 -0.53
N LYS A 774 -30.71 12.77 -0.08
CA LYS A 774 -31.98 13.52 -0.15
C LYS A 774 -31.89 14.85 0.61
N VAL A 775 -31.39 14.84 1.83
CA VAL A 775 -31.25 16.05 2.66
C VAL A 775 -30.37 17.09 1.97
N ILE A 776 -29.21 16.70 1.46
CA ILE A 776 -28.29 17.62 0.79
C ILE A 776 -28.92 18.15 -0.51
N ILE A 777 -29.43 17.27 -1.37
CA ILE A 777 -29.95 17.66 -2.69
C ILE A 777 -31.17 18.58 -2.56
N TYR A 778 -32.15 18.22 -1.73
CA TYR A 778 -33.35 19.05 -1.55
C TYR A 778 -33.05 20.34 -0.77
N GLY A 779 -32.11 20.27 0.22
CA GLY A 779 -31.66 21.47 0.92
C GLY A 779 -30.95 22.46 0.00
N MET A 780 -30.08 21.97 -0.90
CA MET A 780 -29.42 22.82 -1.88
C MET A 780 -30.36 23.34 -2.95
N GLN A 781 -31.37 22.56 -3.36
CA GLN A 781 -32.42 23.00 -4.24
C GLN A 781 -33.23 24.17 -3.63
N PHE A 782 -33.58 24.06 -2.35
CA PHE A 782 -34.27 25.12 -1.62
C PHE A 782 -33.37 26.36 -1.51
N ALA A 783 -32.12 26.20 -1.14
CA ALA A 783 -31.13 27.30 -1.06
C ALA A 783 -30.97 28.02 -2.40
N PHE A 784 -30.90 27.28 -3.51
CA PHE A 784 -30.82 27.85 -4.86
C PHE A 784 -32.01 28.77 -5.18
N PHE A 785 -33.24 28.31 -4.95
CA PHE A 785 -34.42 29.12 -5.24
C PHE A 785 -34.53 30.36 -4.36
N ILE A 786 -34.21 30.26 -3.05
CA ILE A 786 -34.17 31.43 -2.17
C ILE A 786 -33.13 32.42 -2.65
N SER A 787 -31.93 31.96 -2.96
CA SER A 787 -30.84 32.82 -3.43
C SER A 787 -31.17 33.48 -4.76
N ALA A 788 -31.84 32.77 -5.69
CA ALA A 788 -32.32 33.35 -6.96
C ALA A 788 -33.32 34.47 -6.73
N VAL A 789 -34.26 34.29 -5.79
CA VAL A 789 -35.24 35.33 -5.42
C VAL A 789 -34.57 36.55 -4.78
N VAL A 790 -33.61 36.32 -3.88
CA VAL A 790 -32.87 37.41 -3.20
C VAL A 790 -32.05 38.20 -4.21
N LEU A 791 -31.31 37.54 -5.08
CA LEU A 791 -30.46 38.16 -6.08
C LEU A 791 -31.24 38.87 -7.19
N GLN A 792 -32.50 38.51 -7.44
CA GLN A 792 -33.37 39.25 -8.37
C GLN A 792 -33.68 40.65 -7.87
N ARG A 793 -33.60 40.89 -6.54
CA ARG A 793 -33.84 42.20 -5.94
C ARG A 793 -32.57 43.07 -5.83
N LEU A 794 -31.40 42.51 -6.06
CA LEU A 794 -30.07 43.16 -6.09
C LEU A 794 -29.67 43.41 -7.56
#